data_92a534179232d556560b8f085c2cf32d
#
_entry.id   92a534179232d556560b8f085c2cf32d
#
_cell.length_a   1.000
_cell.length_b   1.000
_cell.length_c   1.000
_cell.angle_alpha   90.00
_cell.angle_beta   90.00
_cell.angle_gamma   90.00
#
_symmetry.space_group_name_H-M   'P 1'
#
loop_
_entity.id
_entity.type
_entity.pdbx_description
1 polymer ?
#
loop_
_entity_poly.entity_id
_entity_poly.type
_entity_poly.pdbx_seq_one_letter_code
_entity_poly.pdbx_strand_id
1 'polypeptide(L)'
;MKKNILYLFILLTLGSYAQQQNITYSVSPNPFEENETITITIDGNSINEATWGITDNSLYIWSWSFDLNLQNIQDCPTNGMWTDSNETNKLTYNSGNDTYSISFTPNTFYSRTGIGRIGFLIKANDGSGDKKSQDITLDVGSFQVIQNTPQTNSTTIINAGEMLAINANNTGGNANYTLRANGVVLDSQSNISTYSYTHTNIIDNQNYELEVNLAGNIVTNVFNVIIDPGSNVGIMPTTYEDGITYIDDNTAILVLYATGKDFVYVAGSFNNWQPDTSYAMKKDVTRNNKFWIELTGLTPGQIETYQYWVVDKTAATNSPALVKTADPYSTLVLSPFDDPFIPSTSYPNLPSYPVGQEREVTVLQTGQSNYPWQVTNFQKPKKEDLIIYEVLVRDFDADRNFQDLIDKIDYFKNLNINAIQLMPVMEFEGNESWGYNTSYHMALDKFYGTEDKLKEFIDLCHQNDIAVILDVALNHAFGRSPMVRMWMNDSDNDGWGQPNSENPYLNEDARHSYNVGYDFDHSNPRTKDYVKRVIQHWVDNFKIDGFRWDLTKGFTQNCTANDEGCTNSYQADRVAILKEYADYSWSLDPTHYVIFEHLGGNQEEKEWADYRVNESEPKGIMLWGKMTTNYNQLTMGYNSNNDISGVGHDSRNFIAPRLIGYAESHDEERLMYKNLQFGQQSNPSHDVQDLNTALSRMSALGAVTLTVPGPKMIWHFGALGMENSIFTCNNGSVNTDSDAASGDCKLDTKPQPQWSNNWLADTNRNKIYNDWARINLLKTEEAVFEGNYSIDSGNLTPKIYIWDDTLLSSELKNVVILANFDVNSQNIIPNFPYTGIWYDLMDPTGTTSINITDTSTPINVVAGQFKMYGNKNSQTLSTNNYSLESKLTLFPNPTKNSFTINKAISKLEVYDVSGKLIKALSGDFKKGENFNIEDLSNGMYIIKTENKLGTTATTKLIKL
;
A
#
# COMPACT_ATOMS: atom_id res chain seq x y z
N MET A 1 -22.36 5.37 -44.29
CA MET A 1 -22.72 5.18 -42.89
C MET A 1 -21.50 4.82 -42.02
N LYS A 2 -20.33 5.46 -42.21
CA LYS A 2 -19.10 5.22 -41.40
C LYS A 2 -18.40 6.52 -40.98
N LYS A 3 -19.06 7.67 -41.04
CA LYS A 3 -18.49 8.98 -40.66
C LYS A 3 -19.23 9.66 -39.50
N ASN A 4 -20.34 9.12 -38.99
CA ASN A 4 -21.13 9.76 -37.94
C ASN A 4 -21.05 9.01 -36.57
N ILE A 5 -20.21 7.99 -36.45
CA ILE A 5 -19.93 7.30 -35.17
C ILE A 5 -18.68 7.87 -34.49
N LEU A 6 -17.83 8.60 -35.19
CA LEU A 6 -16.60 9.19 -34.64
C LEU A 6 -16.83 10.50 -33.89
N TYR A 7 -18.02 11.12 -33.98
CA TYR A 7 -18.35 12.34 -33.24
C TYR A 7 -19.16 12.11 -31.96
N LEU A 8 -19.52 10.85 -31.62
CA LEU A 8 -20.24 10.52 -30.41
C LEU A 8 -19.27 10.00 -29.28
N PHE A 9 -17.98 9.76 -29.63
CA PHE A 9 -16.95 9.34 -28.64
C PHE A 9 -16.01 10.50 -28.21
N ILE A 10 -16.19 11.71 -28.70
CA ILE A 10 -15.38 12.89 -28.35
C ILE A 10 -16.09 13.79 -27.29
N LEU A 11 -17.28 13.39 -26.81
CA LEU A 11 -18.05 14.16 -25.85
C LEU A 11 -18.18 13.47 -24.45
N LEU A 12 -17.34 12.48 -24.16
CA LEU A 12 -17.37 11.74 -22.89
C LEU A 12 -16.02 11.75 -22.11
N THR A 13 -15.17 12.76 -22.40
CA THR A 13 -14.03 13.05 -21.52
C THR A 13 -14.11 14.52 -21.09
N LEU A 14 -15.19 14.89 -20.45
CA LEU A 14 -15.22 16.10 -19.64
C LEU A 14 -14.94 15.64 -18.20
N GLY A 15 -13.78 16.05 -17.71
CA GLY A 15 -13.24 15.72 -16.43
C GLY A 15 -14.22 15.89 -15.28
N SER A 16 -14.04 15.12 -14.27
CA SER A 16 -14.56 15.37 -12.94
C SER A 16 -13.92 16.67 -12.43
N TYR A 17 -14.49 17.81 -12.81
CA TYR A 17 -14.25 19.05 -12.10
C TYR A 17 -14.93 18.91 -10.72
N ALA A 18 -14.26 19.33 -9.66
CA ALA A 18 -14.89 19.53 -8.37
C ALA A 18 -16.25 20.23 -8.56
N GLN A 19 -17.34 19.61 -8.06
CA GLN A 19 -18.70 20.13 -8.26
C GLN A 19 -19.08 21.13 -7.16
N GLN A 20 -18.09 21.65 -6.42
CA GLN A 20 -18.29 22.62 -5.37
C GLN A 20 -18.97 23.89 -5.92
N GLN A 21 -19.99 24.40 -5.22
CA GLN A 21 -20.72 25.60 -5.57
C GLN A 21 -20.70 26.60 -4.42
N ASN A 22 -20.58 27.88 -4.72
CA ASN A 22 -20.70 28.95 -3.72
C ASN A 22 -22.18 29.33 -3.55
N ILE A 23 -22.73 29.12 -2.36
CA ILE A 23 -24.14 29.40 -2.03
C ILE A 23 -24.31 30.70 -1.30
N THR A 24 -25.49 31.28 -1.46
CA THR A 24 -25.97 32.44 -0.69
C THR A 24 -26.94 31.97 0.40
N TYR A 25 -26.76 32.48 1.62
CA TYR A 25 -27.54 32.04 2.76
C TYR A 25 -27.92 33.23 3.70
N SER A 26 -28.87 32.99 4.59
CA SER A 26 -29.19 33.84 5.71
C SER A 26 -29.48 33.05 6.97
N VAL A 27 -29.27 33.65 8.13
CA VAL A 27 -29.51 33.03 9.45
C VAL A 27 -30.36 33.94 10.30
N SER A 28 -31.37 33.41 10.97
CA SER A 28 -32.25 34.18 11.84
C SER A 28 -32.60 33.38 13.11
N PRO A 29 -32.44 33.95 14.34
CA PRO A 29 -31.81 35.24 14.60
C PRO A 29 -30.30 35.22 14.31
N ASN A 30 -29.68 36.41 14.16
CA ASN A 30 -28.25 36.60 14.09
C ASN A 30 -27.91 37.98 14.69
N PRO A 31 -27.10 38.09 15.79
CA PRO A 31 -26.44 36.95 16.51
C PRO A 31 -27.45 36.07 17.27
N PHE A 32 -26.98 34.89 17.69
CA PHE A 32 -27.77 33.87 18.40
C PHE A 32 -26.97 33.20 19.50
N GLU A 33 -27.64 32.71 20.55
CA GLU A 33 -27.04 31.95 21.64
C GLU A 33 -27.15 30.41 21.37
N GLU A 34 -26.30 29.59 22.00
CA GLU A 34 -26.30 28.13 21.78
C GLU A 34 -27.63 27.45 22.15
N ASN A 35 -28.42 28.04 23.01
CA ASN A 35 -29.72 27.54 23.46
C ASN A 35 -30.91 28.19 22.72
N GLU A 36 -30.66 29.00 21.70
CA GLU A 36 -31.69 29.67 20.89
C GLU A 36 -31.91 28.89 19.58
N THR A 37 -33.18 28.78 19.18
CA THR A 37 -33.46 28.09 17.89
C THR A 37 -33.15 29.03 16.73
N ILE A 38 -32.30 28.60 15.84
CA ILE A 38 -31.95 29.32 14.60
C ILE A 38 -32.61 28.67 13.38
N THR A 39 -32.79 29.47 12.34
CA THR A 39 -33.15 28.96 11.00
C THR A 39 -32.10 29.44 10.02
N ILE A 40 -31.46 28.45 9.35
CA ILE A 40 -30.58 28.70 8.21
C ILE A 40 -31.44 28.58 6.95
N THR A 41 -31.40 29.60 6.09
CA THR A 41 -32.13 29.63 4.81
C THR A 41 -31.13 29.84 3.67
N ILE A 42 -31.13 28.94 2.68
CA ILE A 42 -30.30 28.99 1.49
C ILE A 42 -31.11 29.47 0.32
N ASP A 43 -30.56 30.37 -0.48
CA ASP A 43 -31.17 30.84 -1.73
C ASP A 43 -31.00 29.78 -2.81
N GLY A 44 -32.11 29.15 -3.26
CA GLY A 44 -32.08 28.11 -4.27
C GLY A 44 -31.49 28.57 -5.61
N ASN A 45 -31.64 29.86 -5.94
CA ASN A 45 -31.02 30.43 -7.15
C ASN A 45 -29.48 30.41 -7.13
N SER A 46 -28.88 30.22 -5.96
CA SER A 46 -27.41 30.11 -5.81
C SER A 46 -26.88 28.68 -6.01
N ILE A 47 -27.78 27.70 -6.18
CA ILE A 47 -27.44 26.29 -6.36
C ILE A 47 -27.93 25.82 -7.73
N ASN A 48 -27.10 25.07 -8.43
CA ASN A 48 -27.50 24.32 -9.61
C ASN A 48 -27.59 22.83 -9.25
N GLU A 49 -28.79 22.39 -8.84
CA GLU A 49 -29.06 21.02 -8.39
C GLU A 49 -28.74 19.98 -9.48
N ALA A 50 -28.93 20.36 -10.75
CA ALA A 50 -28.64 19.47 -11.88
C ALA A 50 -27.14 19.10 -11.97
N THR A 51 -26.25 19.99 -11.52
CA THR A 51 -24.80 19.72 -11.45
C THR A 51 -24.51 18.61 -10.45
N TRP A 52 -25.28 18.54 -9.36
CA TRP A 52 -25.14 17.48 -8.34
C TRP A 52 -26.03 16.24 -8.60
N GLY A 53 -26.74 16.21 -9.75
CA GLY A 53 -27.65 15.13 -10.11
C GLY A 53 -28.95 15.09 -9.30
N ILE A 54 -29.32 16.18 -8.61
CA ILE A 54 -30.52 16.27 -7.76
C ILE A 54 -31.73 16.63 -8.65
N THR A 55 -32.81 15.84 -8.55
CA THR A 55 -34.05 16.03 -9.34
C THR A 55 -35.29 16.22 -8.45
N ASP A 56 -35.17 16.02 -7.15
CA ASP A 56 -36.26 16.00 -6.16
C ASP A 56 -36.12 17.11 -5.10
N ASN A 57 -35.23 18.08 -5.28
CA ASN A 57 -34.90 19.15 -4.34
C ASN A 57 -34.42 18.63 -2.96
N SER A 58 -33.73 17.48 -2.92
CA SER A 58 -33.20 16.90 -1.69
C SER A 58 -31.79 17.40 -1.42
N LEU A 59 -31.67 18.40 -0.55
CA LEU A 59 -30.39 18.94 -0.05
C LEU A 59 -30.24 18.66 1.44
N TYR A 60 -29.01 18.46 1.88
CA TYR A 60 -28.66 18.11 3.26
C TYR A 60 -27.63 19.07 3.82
N ILE A 61 -27.72 19.38 5.12
CA ILE A 61 -26.66 20.07 5.84
C ILE A 61 -25.69 19.04 6.41
N TRP A 62 -24.40 19.25 6.16
CA TRP A 62 -23.31 18.63 6.90
C TRP A 62 -22.72 19.66 7.81
N SER A 63 -22.59 19.36 9.10
CA SER A 63 -22.32 20.40 10.08
C SER A 63 -21.39 19.92 11.19
N TRP A 64 -20.66 20.88 11.80
CA TRP A 64 -19.74 20.65 12.92
C TRP A 64 -19.78 21.85 13.89
N SER A 65 -19.17 21.68 15.05
CA SER A 65 -19.13 22.73 16.09
C SER A 65 -17.73 22.85 16.69
N PHE A 66 -17.42 24.06 17.14
CA PHE A 66 -16.21 24.42 17.87
C PHE A 66 -16.56 24.82 19.30
N ASP A 67 -15.62 24.66 20.23
CA ASP A 67 -15.79 25.23 21.60
C ASP A 67 -15.64 26.75 21.63
N LEU A 68 -15.73 27.33 22.83
CA LEU A 68 -15.60 28.78 23.02
C LEU A 68 -14.24 29.34 22.59
N ASN A 69 -13.21 28.52 22.53
CA ASN A 69 -11.86 28.90 22.10
C ASN A 69 -11.63 28.65 20.61
N LEU A 70 -12.68 28.28 19.87
CA LEU A 70 -12.65 27.89 18.45
C LEU A 70 -11.72 26.71 18.19
N GLN A 71 -11.60 25.80 19.17
CA GLN A 71 -10.86 24.55 19.13
C GLN A 71 -11.84 23.38 19.27
N ASN A 72 -11.29 22.14 19.38
CA ASN A 72 -12.03 20.93 19.67
C ASN A 72 -13.24 20.75 18.74
N ILE A 73 -12.95 20.64 17.44
CA ILE A 73 -13.94 20.45 16.38
C ILE A 73 -14.64 19.10 16.61
N GLN A 74 -15.97 19.10 16.54
CA GLN A 74 -16.78 17.89 16.62
C GLN A 74 -17.86 17.92 15.56
N ASP A 75 -17.95 16.86 14.78
CA ASP A 75 -19.03 16.67 13.82
C ASP A 75 -20.38 16.58 14.51
N CYS A 76 -21.40 17.03 13.80
CA CYS A 76 -22.78 16.89 14.28
C CYS A 76 -23.13 15.40 14.34
N PRO A 77 -23.65 14.88 15.49
CA PRO A 77 -23.98 13.45 15.63
C PRO A 77 -25.01 12.94 14.61
N THR A 78 -25.73 13.85 13.96
CA THR A 78 -26.78 13.51 12.98
C THR A 78 -26.32 13.63 11.52
N ASN A 79 -25.03 13.87 11.23
CA ASN A 79 -24.54 14.01 9.85
C ASN A 79 -24.79 12.74 8.98
N GLY A 80 -24.73 11.55 9.57
CA GLY A 80 -24.78 10.30 8.82
C GLY A 80 -23.42 9.95 8.21
N MET A 81 -23.41 9.32 7.06
CA MET A 81 -22.20 9.10 6.26
C MET A 81 -22.08 10.15 5.17
N TRP A 82 -20.85 10.44 4.73
CA TRP A 82 -20.63 11.42 3.65
C TRP A 82 -21.38 11.04 2.37
N THR A 83 -21.47 9.74 2.09
CA THR A 83 -22.17 9.15 0.94
C THR A 83 -23.67 8.90 1.18
N ASP A 84 -24.16 9.03 2.44
CA ASP A 84 -25.55 8.80 2.80
C ASP A 84 -25.94 9.64 4.03
N SER A 85 -26.37 10.89 3.79
CA SER A 85 -26.74 11.84 4.83
C SER A 85 -28.00 11.39 5.57
N ASN A 86 -28.01 11.66 6.88
CA ASN A 86 -29.19 11.36 7.69
C ASN A 86 -30.36 12.26 7.29
N GLU A 87 -31.57 11.68 7.16
CA GLU A 87 -32.80 12.42 6.81
C GLU A 87 -33.16 13.53 7.81
N THR A 88 -32.65 13.48 9.05
CA THR A 88 -32.82 14.57 10.04
C THR A 88 -32.10 15.84 9.65
N ASN A 89 -31.09 15.74 8.79
CA ASN A 89 -30.31 16.87 8.29
C ASN A 89 -30.79 17.37 6.91
N LYS A 90 -31.89 16.80 6.40
CA LYS A 90 -32.50 17.24 5.13
C LYS A 90 -33.14 18.62 5.25
N LEU A 91 -32.86 19.52 4.31
CA LEU A 91 -33.44 20.82 4.23
C LEU A 91 -34.86 20.74 3.69
N THR A 92 -35.70 21.63 4.18
CA THR A 92 -37.08 21.82 3.69
C THR A 92 -37.07 22.78 2.51
N TYR A 93 -37.52 22.33 1.35
CA TYR A 93 -37.63 23.15 0.13
C TYR A 93 -38.95 23.90 0.10
N ASN A 94 -38.88 25.22 -0.23
CA ASN A 94 -40.03 26.07 -0.46
C ASN A 94 -40.08 26.51 -1.94
N SER A 95 -40.98 25.93 -2.72
CA SER A 95 -41.14 26.23 -4.16
C SER A 95 -41.74 27.62 -4.42
N GLY A 96 -42.29 28.31 -3.40
CA GLY A 96 -42.87 29.63 -3.59
C GLY A 96 -41.86 30.76 -3.75
N ASN A 97 -40.68 30.61 -3.17
CA ASN A 97 -39.59 31.57 -3.22
C ASN A 97 -38.24 30.97 -3.51
N ASP A 98 -38.21 29.70 -3.93
CA ASP A 98 -37.00 28.92 -4.29
C ASP A 98 -35.94 29.02 -3.17
N THR A 99 -36.28 28.50 -1.98
CA THR A 99 -35.37 28.46 -0.84
C THR A 99 -35.37 27.11 -0.15
N TYR A 100 -34.21 26.76 0.45
CA TYR A 100 -34.06 25.61 1.31
C TYR A 100 -33.81 26.07 2.75
N SER A 101 -34.44 25.43 3.74
CA SER A 101 -34.24 25.84 5.12
C SER A 101 -34.18 24.69 6.10
N ILE A 102 -33.46 24.91 7.20
CA ILE A 102 -33.43 24.02 8.35
C ILE A 102 -33.43 24.86 9.64
N SER A 103 -34.15 24.37 10.64
CA SER A 103 -34.21 25.03 11.96
C SER A 103 -33.79 24.09 13.06
N PHE A 104 -32.90 24.53 13.92
CA PHE A 104 -32.40 23.75 15.07
C PHE A 104 -31.91 24.64 16.20
N THR A 105 -31.78 24.06 17.40
CA THR A 105 -31.14 24.73 18.55
C THR A 105 -29.72 24.12 18.68
N PRO A 106 -28.65 24.94 18.59
CA PRO A 106 -27.28 24.45 18.50
C PRO A 106 -26.88 23.41 19.58
N ASN A 107 -27.09 23.73 20.86
CA ASN A 107 -26.72 22.83 21.96
C ASN A 107 -27.41 21.46 21.88
N THR A 108 -28.63 21.40 21.35
CA THR A 108 -29.36 20.15 21.14
C THR A 108 -28.92 19.45 19.87
N PHE A 109 -28.73 20.18 18.78
CA PHE A 109 -28.37 19.65 17.48
C PHE A 109 -26.97 19.00 17.50
N TYR A 110 -26.01 19.67 18.17
CA TYR A 110 -24.64 19.15 18.31
C TYR A 110 -24.45 18.26 19.55
N SER A 111 -25.49 18.08 20.37
CA SER A 111 -25.40 17.33 21.65
C SER A 111 -24.24 17.85 22.53
N ARG A 112 -24.01 19.17 22.54
CA ARG A 112 -22.84 19.82 23.13
C ARG A 112 -23.23 21.16 23.72
N THR A 113 -22.52 21.59 24.78
CA THR A 113 -22.60 22.95 25.37
C THR A 113 -21.25 23.63 25.29
N GLY A 114 -21.22 24.95 25.43
CA GLY A 114 -20.02 25.76 25.30
C GLY A 114 -19.58 25.89 23.84
N ILE A 115 -20.56 26.06 22.94
CA ILE A 115 -20.32 26.23 21.51
C ILE A 115 -19.96 27.68 21.25
N GLY A 116 -18.76 27.95 20.71
CA GLY A 116 -18.30 29.26 20.28
C GLY A 116 -18.50 29.55 18.80
N ARG A 117 -18.54 28.50 17.98
CA ARG A 117 -18.77 28.60 16.53
C ARG A 117 -19.42 27.33 16.02
N ILE A 118 -20.25 27.45 15.00
CA ILE A 118 -20.73 26.33 14.20
C ILE A 118 -20.18 26.44 12.77
N GLY A 119 -19.87 25.30 12.17
CA GLY A 119 -19.54 25.20 10.76
C GLY A 119 -20.59 24.37 10.03
N PHE A 120 -20.85 24.68 8.77
CA PHE A 120 -21.72 23.87 7.94
C PHE A 120 -21.42 24.03 6.46
N LEU A 121 -21.81 23.05 5.69
CA LEU A 121 -21.93 23.11 4.23
C LEU A 121 -23.25 22.47 3.81
N ILE A 122 -23.69 22.74 2.60
CA ILE A 122 -24.85 22.11 1.99
C ILE A 122 -24.35 21.13 0.92
N LYS A 123 -24.93 19.94 0.87
CA LYS A 123 -24.50 18.89 -0.05
C LYS A 123 -25.70 18.09 -0.60
N ALA A 124 -25.45 17.35 -1.67
CA ALA A 124 -26.32 16.25 -2.08
C ALA A 124 -26.38 15.16 -0.99
N ASN A 125 -27.31 14.22 -1.03
CA ASN A 125 -27.35 13.10 -0.10
C ASN A 125 -26.00 12.36 -0.10
N ASP A 126 -25.48 12.07 -1.28
CA ASP A 126 -24.12 11.62 -1.50
C ASP A 126 -23.22 12.79 -1.91
N GLY A 127 -22.25 13.12 -1.04
CA GLY A 127 -21.28 14.19 -1.25
C GLY A 127 -20.08 13.84 -2.12
N SER A 128 -20.02 12.63 -2.66
CA SER A 128 -18.90 12.19 -3.51
C SER A 128 -18.76 13.07 -4.75
N GLY A 129 -17.51 13.28 -5.21
CA GLY A 129 -17.23 14.16 -6.33
C GLY A 129 -17.43 15.65 -6.05
N ASP A 130 -17.26 16.06 -4.77
CA ASP A 130 -17.41 17.44 -4.30
C ASP A 130 -18.81 18.06 -4.56
N LYS A 131 -19.86 17.23 -4.50
CA LYS A 131 -21.25 17.70 -4.58
C LYS A 131 -21.66 18.44 -3.30
N LYS A 132 -20.96 19.52 -3.03
CA LYS A 132 -21.09 20.34 -1.81
C LYS A 132 -20.96 21.83 -2.09
N SER A 133 -21.40 22.65 -1.12
CA SER A 133 -21.09 24.07 -1.10
C SER A 133 -19.69 24.33 -0.51
N GLN A 134 -19.29 25.61 -0.51
CA GLN A 134 -18.20 26.08 0.35
C GLN A 134 -18.53 25.82 1.82
N ASP A 135 -17.49 25.74 2.65
CA ASP A 135 -17.62 25.71 4.09
C ASP A 135 -18.04 27.09 4.61
N ILE A 136 -19.02 27.11 5.52
CA ILE A 136 -19.57 28.30 6.10
C ILE A 136 -19.41 28.20 7.60
N THR A 137 -18.94 29.27 8.25
CA THR A 137 -18.86 29.35 9.72
C THR A 137 -19.66 30.48 10.28
N LEU A 138 -20.28 30.28 11.46
CA LEU A 138 -21.10 31.24 12.19
C LEU A 138 -20.69 31.27 13.66
N ASP A 139 -20.38 32.44 14.19
CA ASP A 139 -20.07 32.59 15.59
C ASP A 139 -21.34 32.46 16.46
N VAL A 140 -21.22 31.77 17.59
CA VAL A 140 -22.32 31.52 18.54
C VAL A 140 -22.12 32.37 19.78
N GLY A 141 -23.20 32.98 20.26
CA GLY A 141 -23.22 33.87 21.40
C GLY A 141 -23.14 35.37 21.04
N SER A 142 -23.75 36.20 21.86
CA SER A 142 -23.70 37.65 21.75
C SER A 142 -22.36 38.25 22.20
N PHE A 143 -21.58 37.46 22.98
CA PHE A 143 -20.22 37.79 23.41
C PHE A 143 -19.19 37.16 22.47
N GLN A 144 -18.68 37.99 21.56
CA GLN A 144 -17.65 37.62 20.58
C GLN A 144 -16.36 38.39 20.85
N VAL A 145 -15.21 37.70 20.75
CA VAL A 145 -13.90 38.38 20.83
C VAL A 145 -13.29 38.44 19.44
N ILE A 146 -13.03 39.62 18.96
CA ILE A 146 -12.44 39.89 17.64
C ILE A 146 -10.97 40.23 17.85
N GLN A 147 -10.08 39.27 17.48
CA GLN A 147 -8.66 39.48 17.49
C GLN A 147 -8.24 40.20 16.20
N ASN A 148 -7.84 41.47 16.33
CA ASN A 148 -7.52 42.32 15.18
C ASN A 148 -6.08 42.10 14.69
N THR A 149 -5.13 42.03 15.62
CA THR A 149 -3.69 41.84 15.35
C THR A 149 -3.00 41.13 16.53
N PRO A 150 -2.21 40.09 16.36
CA PRO A 150 -2.25 39.16 15.20
C PRO A 150 -3.61 38.46 15.10
N GLN A 151 -3.91 37.81 13.99
CA GLN A 151 -5.16 37.05 13.88
C GLN A 151 -5.11 35.79 14.79
N THR A 152 -6.27 35.36 15.26
CA THR A 152 -6.39 34.11 16.04
C THR A 152 -5.83 32.93 15.20
N ASN A 153 -5.11 32.03 15.87
CA ASN A 153 -4.44 30.85 15.28
C ASN A 153 -3.35 31.18 14.24
N SER A 154 -2.93 32.45 14.11
CA SER A 154 -1.88 32.86 13.20
C SER A 154 -0.48 32.71 13.80
N THR A 155 0.53 32.56 12.94
CA THR A 155 1.95 32.66 13.31
C THR A 155 2.58 33.86 12.64
N THR A 156 3.18 34.74 13.43
CA THR A 156 3.93 35.93 12.96
C THR A 156 5.41 35.66 13.01
N ILE A 157 6.13 35.91 11.92
CA ILE A 157 7.59 35.76 11.84
C ILE A 157 8.22 37.15 12.05
N ILE A 158 9.11 37.29 13.05
CA ILE A 158 9.79 38.55 13.38
C ILE A 158 11.28 38.33 13.62
N ASN A 159 12.08 39.37 13.55
CA ASN A 159 13.51 39.32 13.96
C ASN A 159 13.64 39.43 15.49
N ALA A 160 14.71 38.89 16.04
CA ALA A 160 14.97 39.00 17.47
C ALA A 160 15.09 40.49 17.91
N GLY A 161 14.40 40.82 19.00
CA GLY A 161 14.33 42.19 19.54
C GLY A 161 13.26 43.09 18.94
N GLU A 162 12.50 42.62 17.95
CA GLU A 162 11.34 43.35 17.41
C GLU A 162 10.19 43.38 18.40
N MET A 163 9.17 44.15 18.08
CA MET A 163 7.96 44.34 18.88
C MET A 163 6.74 43.76 18.15
N LEU A 164 5.76 43.30 18.93
CA LEU A 164 4.46 42.83 18.43
C LEU A 164 3.31 43.67 19.02
N ALA A 165 2.52 44.32 18.18
CA ALA A 165 1.28 44.96 18.58
C ALA A 165 0.14 43.94 18.66
N ILE A 166 -0.56 43.89 19.80
CA ILE A 166 -1.65 42.94 20.05
C ILE A 166 -2.91 43.76 20.31
N ASN A 167 -3.92 43.64 19.45
CA ASN A 167 -5.16 44.40 19.52
C ASN A 167 -6.37 43.47 19.38
N ALA A 168 -7.32 43.63 20.27
CA ALA A 168 -8.59 42.90 20.24
C ALA A 168 -9.73 43.79 20.73
N ASN A 169 -10.93 43.42 20.35
CA ASN A 169 -12.16 44.01 20.88
C ASN A 169 -13.22 42.94 21.09
N ASN A 170 -14.25 43.24 21.87
CA ASN A 170 -15.38 42.34 22.05
C ASN A 170 -16.73 43.04 21.81
N THR A 171 -17.77 42.25 21.54
CA THR A 171 -19.13 42.71 21.27
C THR A 171 -19.98 42.83 22.53
N GLY A 172 -19.58 42.18 23.65
CA GLY A 172 -20.35 42.12 24.90
C GLY A 172 -20.20 43.36 25.83
N GLY A 173 -19.31 44.33 25.48
CA GLY A 173 -19.03 45.51 26.29
C GLY A 173 -17.75 45.39 27.13
N ASN A 174 -17.75 45.94 28.35
CA ASN A 174 -16.54 45.97 29.16
C ASN A 174 -16.23 44.60 29.78
N ALA A 175 -15.07 44.02 29.44
CA ALA A 175 -14.57 42.73 29.90
C ALA A 175 -13.17 42.86 30.57
N ASN A 176 -12.68 41.78 31.17
CA ASN A 176 -11.33 41.70 31.67
C ASN A 176 -10.48 40.93 30.67
N TYR A 177 -9.33 41.47 30.31
CA TYR A 177 -8.35 40.91 29.39
C TYR A 177 -7.09 40.49 30.13
N THR A 178 -6.60 39.32 29.88
CA THR A 178 -5.32 38.81 30.40
C THR A 178 -4.49 38.20 29.26
N LEU A 179 -3.35 38.79 28.96
CA LEU A 179 -2.41 38.29 27.96
C LEU A 179 -1.30 37.50 28.64
N ARG A 180 -1.08 36.29 28.13
CA ARG A 180 0.04 35.44 28.53
C ARG A 180 0.94 35.21 27.33
N ALA A 181 2.25 35.05 27.59
CA ALA A 181 3.22 34.50 26.64
C ALA A 181 3.95 33.35 27.31
N ASN A 182 3.99 32.19 26.68
CA ASN A 182 4.53 30.93 27.23
C ASN A 182 3.99 30.65 28.65
N GLY A 183 2.72 30.88 28.89
CA GLY A 183 2.03 30.71 30.17
C GLY A 183 2.26 31.83 31.22
N VAL A 184 3.18 32.77 30.97
CA VAL A 184 3.47 33.88 31.88
C VAL A 184 2.61 35.10 31.56
N VAL A 185 1.95 35.68 32.56
CA VAL A 185 1.15 36.88 32.36
C VAL A 185 2.04 38.06 32.01
N LEU A 186 1.79 38.68 30.84
CA LEU A 186 2.46 39.88 30.37
C LEU A 186 1.71 41.15 30.73
N ASP A 187 0.38 41.10 30.60
CA ASP A 187 -0.48 42.24 30.81
C ASP A 187 -1.87 41.80 31.27
N SER A 188 -2.53 42.64 32.07
CA SER A 188 -3.93 42.44 32.47
C SER A 188 -4.64 43.78 32.56
N GLN A 189 -5.76 43.93 31.83
CA GLN A 189 -6.60 45.14 31.83
C GLN A 189 -8.04 44.76 32.17
N SER A 190 -8.66 45.53 32.99
CA SER A 190 -9.99 45.25 33.49
C SER A 190 -11.03 46.30 33.06
N ASN A 191 -12.28 45.84 32.82
CA ASN A 191 -13.40 46.68 32.53
C ASN A 191 -13.23 47.60 31.28
N ILE A 192 -12.72 46.98 30.19
CA ILE A 192 -12.51 47.62 28.88
C ILE A 192 -13.20 46.81 27.77
N SER A 193 -13.63 47.47 26.70
CA SER A 193 -14.22 46.81 25.51
C SER A 193 -13.25 46.64 24.36
N THR A 194 -12.11 47.32 24.40
CA THR A 194 -11.03 47.23 23.44
C THR A 194 -9.72 47.06 24.15
N TYR A 195 -8.92 46.11 23.71
CA TYR A 195 -7.60 45.78 24.26
C TYR A 195 -6.51 46.20 23.30
N SER A 196 -5.44 46.80 23.84
CA SER A 196 -4.23 47.09 23.05
C SER A 196 -3.00 46.95 23.96
N TYR A 197 -2.04 46.15 23.52
CA TYR A 197 -0.76 45.95 24.18
C TYR A 197 0.36 45.80 23.13
N THR A 198 1.56 46.28 23.44
CA THR A 198 2.74 46.08 22.61
C THR A 198 3.79 45.31 23.40
N HIS A 199 4.04 44.07 23.03
CA HIS A 199 5.17 43.32 23.58
C HIS A 199 6.45 43.77 22.89
N THR A 200 7.42 44.26 23.63
CA THR A 200 8.68 44.80 23.10
C THR A 200 9.85 43.86 23.38
N ASN A 201 10.88 43.88 22.52
CA ASN A 201 12.14 43.11 22.68
C ASN A 201 11.88 41.60 22.81
N ILE A 202 11.14 41.05 21.85
CA ILE A 202 10.89 39.60 21.79
C ILE A 202 12.12 38.93 21.23
N ILE A 203 12.78 38.07 22.01
CA ILE A 203 14.06 37.42 21.65
C ILE A 203 13.94 35.90 21.46
N ASP A 204 12.82 35.28 21.89
CA ASP A 204 12.53 33.85 21.77
C ASP A 204 11.14 33.63 21.20
N ASN A 205 10.88 32.44 20.65
CA ASN A 205 9.58 32.02 20.18
C ASN A 205 8.53 32.11 21.29
N GLN A 206 7.34 32.59 20.98
CA GLN A 206 6.28 32.82 21.95
C GLN A 206 4.97 32.17 21.50
N ASN A 207 4.31 31.50 22.45
CA ASN A 207 2.91 31.13 22.35
C ASN A 207 2.10 32.12 23.19
N TYR A 208 1.22 32.87 22.54
CA TYR A 208 0.36 33.86 23.20
C TYR A 208 -1.02 33.29 23.44
N GLU A 209 -1.55 33.63 24.61
CA GLU A 209 -2.94 33.40 24.98
C GLU A 209 -3.55 34.73 25.43
N LEU A 210 -4.58 35.17 24.74
CA LEU A 210 -5.39 36.33 25.17
C LEU A 210 -6.73 35.84 25.73
N GLU A 211 -6.81 35.79 27.04
CA GLU A 211 -8.05 35.45 27.79
C GLU A 211 -8.91 36.70 27.93
N VAL A 212 -10.16 36.60 27.51
CA VAL A 212 -11.17 37.69 27.68
C VAL A 212 -12.32 37.15 28.47
N ASN A 213 -12.57 37.74 29.65
CA ASN A 213 -13.60 37.30 30.59
C ASN A 213 -14.67 38.37 30.78
N LEU A 214 -15.91 38.10 30.35
CA LEU A 214 -17.08 38.91 30.58
C LEU A 214 -18.02 38.22 31.56
N ALA A 215 -17.99 38.65 32.83
CA ALA A 215 -18.89 38.16 33.88
C ALA A 215 -18.91 36.62 34.06
N GLY A 216 -17.78 35.96 33.79
CA GLY A 216 -17.62 34.48 33.85
C GLY A 216 -17.67 33.79 32.52
N ASN A 217 -18.09 34.43 31.45
CA ASN A 217 -17.92 33.90 30.10
C ASN A 217 -16.48 34.17 29.65
N ILE A 218 -15.73 33.15 29.39
CA ILE A 218 -14.31 33.23 29.05
C ILE A 218 -14.10 32.77 27.60
N VAL A 219 -13.41 33.60 26.81
CA VAL A 219 -12.91 33.26 25.48
C VAL A 219 -11.40 33.43 25.51
N THR A 220 -10.67 32.46 25.01
CA THR A 220 -9.19 32.47 24.88
C THR A 220 -8.79 32.38 23.41
N ASN A 221 -8.15 33.44 22.91
CA ASN A 221 -7.56 33.46 21.59
C ASN A 221 -6.07 33.13 21.69
N VAL A 222 -5.57 32.24 20.82
CA VAL A 222 -4.18 31.84 20.75
C VAL A 222 -3.55 32.33 19.44
N PHE A 223 -2.28 32.69 19.48
CA PHE A 223 -1.46 33.01 18.31
C PHE A 223 0.02 32.87 18.67
N ASN A 224 0.88 32.74 17.67
CA ASN A 224 2.29 32.42 17.89
C ASN A 224 3.21 33.46 17.24
N VAL A 225 4.42 33.56 17.79
CA VAL A 225 5.53 34.29 17.17
C VAL A 225 6.70 33.34 17.01
N ILE A 226 7.29 33.33 15.82
CA ILE A 226 8.55 32.63 15.51
C ILE A 226 9.63 33.68 15.24
N ILE A 227 10.74 33.54 15.94
CA ILE A 227 11.90 34.41 15.78
C ILE A 227 12.76 33.91 14.61
N ASP A 228 13.14 34.81 13.70
CA ASP A 228 14.19 34.55 12.75
C ASP A 228 15.54 34.41 13.51
N PRO A 229 16.18 33.23 13.50
CA PRO A 229 17.40 32.99 14.25
C PRO A 229 18.60 33.73 13.64
N GLY A 230 18.41 34.48 12.55
CA GLY A 230 19.44 35.13 11.81
C GLY A 230 20.35 34.17 11.05
N SER A 231 21.61 34.58 10.83
CA SER A 231 22.55 33.73 10.05
C SER A 231 23.10 32.59 10.91
N ASN A 232 22.36 31.45 10.97
CA ASN A 232 22.84 30.21 11.61
C ASN A 232 23.54 29.31 10.58
N VAL A 233 24.80 29.60 10.24
CA VAL A 233 25.55 28.85 9.21
C VAL A 233 26.52 27.88 9.87
N GLY A 234 26.59 26.67 9.34
CA GLY A 234 27.54 25.65 9.81
C GLY A 234 27.78 24.57 8.77
N ILE A 235 29.05 24.17 8.61
CA ILE A 235 29.44 23.10 7.71
C ILE A 235 29.00 21.75 8.34
N MET A 236 28.20 21.01 7.63
CA MET A 236 27.77 19.67 8.03
C MET A 236 28.90 18.66 7.81
N PRO A 237 29.17 17.75 8.76
CA PRO A 237 30.08 16.63 8.53
C PRO A 237 29.71 15.79 7.31
N THR A 238 30.73 15.27 6.60
CA THR A 238 30.49 14.56 5.31
C THR A 238 29.79 13.21 5.43
N THR A 239 29.76 12.66 6.63
CA THR A 239 29.16 11.35 6.95
C THR A 239 27.66 11.43 7.25
N TYR A 240 27.06 12.63 7.34
CA TYR A 240 25.65 12.80 7.63
C TYR A 240 24.84 12.84 6.34
N GLU A 241 23.74 12.13 6.35
CA GLU A 241 22.80 11.98 5.24
C GLU A 241 21.46 12.66 5.56
N ASP A 242 20.62 12.88 4.55
CA ASP A 242 19.27 13.40 4.74
C ASP A 242 18.44 12.45 5.64
N GLY A 243 17.59 13.03 6.49
CA GLY A 243 16.83 12.32 7.50
C GLY A 243 17.56 12.18 8.83
N ILE A 244 17.31 11.11 9.56
CA ILE A 244 17.87 10.83 10.89
C ILE A 244 19.14 9.98 10.75
N THR A 245 20.22 10.42 11.42
CA THR A 245 21.42 9.60 11.65
C THR A 245 21.64 9.44 13.15
N TYR A 246 21.55 8.22 13.66
CA TYR A 246 21.86 7.90 15.06
C TYR A 246 23.38 7.76 15.24
N ILE A 247 23.98 8.61 16.11
CA ILE A 247 25.42 8.62 16.37
C ILE A 247 25.74 7.65 17.51
N ASP A 248 24.94 7.69 18.57
CA ASP A 248 25.00 6.82 19.72
C ASP A 248 23.62 6.78 20.41
N ASP A 249 23.54 6.12 21.57
CA ASP A 249 22.31 5.94 22.34
C ASP A 249 21.72 7.27 22.87
N ASN A 250 22.45 8.37 22.83
CA ASN A 250 22.05 9.67 23.39
C ASN A 250 22.05 10.81 22.37
N THR A 251 22.48 10.55 21.12
CA THR A 251 22.74 11.58 20.12
C THR A 251 22.18 11.19 18.76
N ALA A 252 21.40 12.08 18.15
CA ALA A 252 20.90 11.95 16.79
C ALA A 252 21.19 13.22 15.98
N ILE A 253 21.47 13.06 14.69
CA ILE A 253 21.59 14.15 13.74
C ILE A 253 20.37 14.16 12.84
N LEU A 254 19.77 15.33 12.67
CA LEU A 254 18.70 15.56 11.72
C LEU A 254 19.22 16.40 10.57
N VAL A 255 18.93 15.97 9.34
CA VAL A 255 19.33 16.70 8.11
C VAL A 255 18.11 16.83 7.20
N LEU A 256 17.81 18.07 6.82
CA LEU A 256 16.70 18.39 5.90
C LEU A 256 17.24 19.15 4.69
N TYR A 257 16.92 18.67 3.50
CA TYR A 257 17.07 19.45 2.28
C TYR A 257 15.80 20.31 2.08
N ALA A 258 15.98 21.65 2.19
CA ALA A 258 14.88 22.61 2.02
C ALA A 258 15.41 23.87 1.29
N THR A 259 15.71 23.69 -0.02
CA THR A 259 16.19 24.78 -0.87
C THR A 259 15.15 25.89 -1.01
N GLY A 260 15.60 27.12 -1.12
CA GLY A 260 14.74 28.30 -1.18
C GLY A 260 14.21 28.77 0.18
N LYS A 261 14.33 27.96 1.24
CA LYS A 261 13.83 28.31 2.58
C LYS A 261 14.84 29.14 3.37
N ASP A 262 14.34 30.04 4.23
CA ASP A 262 15.19 30.95 5.02
C ASP A 262 15.81 30.23 6.22
N PHE A 263 14.97 29.59 7.05
CA PHE A 263 15.42 28.85 8.23
C PHE A 263 14.45 27.72 8.60
N VAL A 264 14.91 26.83 9.46
CA VAL A 264 14.13 25.69 9.96
C VAL A 264 14.34 25.54 11.46
N TYR A 265 13.25 25.34 12.20
CA TYR A 265 13.28 24.89 13.58
C TYR A 265 12.91 23.42 13.67
N VAL A 266 13.42 22.73 14.69
CA VAL A 266 12.97 21.40 15.08
C VAL A 266 12.11 21.50 16.32
N ALA A 267 10.83 21.25 16.20
CA ALA A 267 9.90 21.18 17.33
C ALA A 267 9.56 19.72 17.63
N GLY A 268 9.62 19.34 18.89
CA GLY A 268 9.38 17.95 19.29
C GLY A 268 9.06 17.78 20.77
N SER A 269 8.80 16.55 21.19
CA SER A 269 8.55 16.19 22.60
C SER A 269 9.71 16.58 23.51
N PHE A 270 10.95 16.49 23.03
CA PHE A 270 12.16 16.84 23.77
C PHE A 270 12.29 18.36 24.08
N ASN A 271 11.51 19.22 23.44
CA ASN A 271 11.46 20.66 23.73
C ASN A 271 10.01 21.17 23.97
N ASN A 272 9.10 20.26 24.36
CA ASN A 272 7.70 20.53 24.61
C ASN A 272 6.98 21.25 23.44
N TRP A 273 7.41 20.99 22.19
CA TRP A 273 6.89 21.59 20.96
C TRP A 273 7.03 23.13 20.93
N GLN A 274 7.96 23.65 21.70
CA GLN A 274 8.28 25.07 21.81
C GLN A 274 9.80 25.25 21.59
N PRO A 275 10.29 25.14 20.36
CA PRO A 275 11.71 25.26 20.10
C PRO A 275 12.19 26.69 20.38
N ASP A 276 13.22 26.84 21.17
CA ASP A 276 13.98 28.08 21.29
C ASP A 276 15.07 28.16 20.20
N THR A 277 15.87 29.21 20.20
CA THR A 277 16.89 29.44 19.18
C THR A 277 17.98 28.36 19.12
N SER A 278 18.16 27.52 20.16
CA SER A 278 19.09 26.39 20.15
C SER A 278 18.62 25.24 19.24
N TYR A 279 17.31 25.17 18.97
CA TYR A 279 16.72 24.21 18.05
C TYR A 279 16.57 24.74 16.62
N ALA A 280 17.12 25.93 16.33
CA ALA A 280 17.23 26.39 14.94
C ALA A 280 18.32 25.62 14.22
N MET A 281 18.00 25.00 13.08
CA MET A 281 18.94 24.21 12.30
C MET A 281 20.03 25.09 11.66
N LYS A 282 21.24 24.58 11.58
CA LYS A 282 22.36 25.21 10.89
C LYS A 282 22.21 25.02 9.39
N LYS A 283 22.45 26.06 8.60
CA LYS A 283 22.39 25.99 7.13
C LYS A 283 23.80 25.77 6.57
N ASP A 284 24.00 24.67 5.83
CA ASP A 284 25.28 24.43 5.13
C ASP A 284 25.21 24.97 3.70
N VAL A 285 25.78 26.16 3.51
CA VAL A 285 25.79 26.84 2.21
C VAL A 285 26.72 26.16 1.17
N THR A 286 27.56 25.23 1.60
CA THR A 286 28.45 24.46 0.71
C THR A 286 27.80 23.21 0.15
N ARG A 287 26.68 22.81 0.71
CA ARG A 287 25.90 21.59 0.35
C ARG A 287 24.48 21.91 -0.03
N ASN A 288 24.28 22.73 -1.04
CA ASN A 288 22.98 23.11 -1.57
C ASN A 288 22.01 23.65 -0.50
N ASN A 289 22.54 24.34 0.52
CA ASN A 289 21.74 24.88 1.62
C ASN A 289 20.94 23.84 2.41
N LYS A 290 21.49 22.64 2.64
CA LYS A 290 20.89 21.69 3.59
C LYS A 290 20.88 22.26 5.00
N PHE A 291 19.83 21.96 5.73
CA PHE A 291 19.70 22.30 7.15
C PHE A 291 20.06 21.08 8.00
N TRP A 292 20.76 21.30 9.12
CA TRP A 292 21.14 20.21 10.01
C TRP A 292 21.22 20.65 11.47
N ILE A 293 20.96 19.70 12.39
CA ILE A 293 21.09 19.91 13.83
C ILE A 293 21.54 18.62 14.50
N GLU A 294 22.29 18.75 15.60
CA GLU A 294 22.64 17.66 16.50
C GLU A 294 21.75 17.75 17.74
N LEU A 295 21.00 16.70 18.00
CA LEU A 295 20.19 16.51 19.20
C LEU A 295 20.99 15.65 20.17
N THR A 296 21.32 16.19 21.34
CA THR A 296 22.09 15.50 22.38
C THR A 296 21.28 15.33 23.65
N GLY A 297 21.68 14.40 24.52
CA GLY A 297 21.00 14.17 25.80
C GLY A 297 19.68 13.41 25.68
N LEU A 298 19.47 12.74 24.55
CA LEU A 298 18.35 11.82 24.36
C LEU A 298 18.46 10.62 25.31
N THR A 299 17.34 10.05 25.71
CA THR A 299 17.29 8.88 26.58
C THR A 299 17.14 7.60 25.74
N PRO A 300 18.06 6.62 25.85
CA PRO A 300 17.96 5.37 25.11
C PRO A 300 16.63 4.67 25.32
N GLY A 301 15.98 4.24 24.24
CA GLY A 301 14.70 3.56 24.26
C GLY A 301 13.48 4.47 24.45
N GLN A 302 13.69 5.76 24.78
CA GLN A 302 12.59 6.72 24.85
C GLN A 302 12.12 7.09 23.45
N ILE A 303 10.81 7.07 23.25
CA ILE A 303 10.19 7.52 22.01
C ILE A 303 10.02 9.02 22.08
N GLU A 304 10.64 9.72 21.14
CA GLU A 304 10.47 11.13 20.90
C GLU A 304 9.73 11.34 19.57
N THR A 305 9.00 12.43 19.46
CA THR A 305 8.30 12.83 18.24
C THR A 305 8.69 14.25 17.85
N TYR A 306 8.79 14.53 16.54
CA TYR A 306 9.16 15.87 16.08
C TYR A 306 8.58 16.20 14.72
N GLN A 307 8.60 17.51 14.41
CA GLN A 307 8.35 18.09 13.10
C GLN A 307 9.43 19.14 12.78
N TYR A 308 9.64 19.37 11.51
CA TYR A 308 10.31 20.56 11.01
C TYR A 308 9.31 21.71 10.86
N TRP A 309 9.66 22.87 11.39
CA TRP A 309 8.98 24.13 11.13
C TRP A 309 9.79 24.90 10.10
N VAL A 310 9.39 24.76 8.84
CA VAL A 310 10.11 25.27 7.67
C VAL A 310 9.58 26.64 7.32
N VAL A 311 10.43 27.66 7.37
CA VAL A 311 10.05 29.07 7.16
C VAL A 311 10.64 29.60 5.86
N ASP A 312 9.78 30.26 5.10
CA ASP A 312 10.09 30.98 3.88
C ASP A 312 9.42 32.34 3.92
N LYS A 313 10.22 33.40 4.15
CA LYS A 313 9.74 34.77 4.24
C LYS A 313 9.40 35.39 2.87
N THR A 314 9.86 34.76 1.80
CA THR A 314 9.66 35.19 0.42
C THR A 314 8.91 34.14 -0.39
N ALA A 315 8.07 33.35 0.28
CA ALA A 315 7.32 32.26 -0.33
C ALA A 315 6.61 32.68 -1.63
N ALA A 316 6.57 31.78 -2.59
CA ALA A 316 5.83 31.99 -3.83
C ALA A 316 4.35 32.34 -3.55
N THR A 317 3.70 32.98 -4.52
CA THR A 317 2.27 33.32 -4.39
C THR A 317 1.45 32.08 -4.04
N ASN A 318 0.57 32.18 -3.08
CA ASN A 318 -0.26 31.09 -2.52
C ASN A 318 0.55 29.98 -1.82
N SER A 319 1.83 30.19 -1.52
CA SER A 319 2.61 29.24 -0.71
C SER A 319 2.65 29.73 0.74
N PRO A 320 2.48 28.82 1.74
CA PRO A 320 2.54 29.20 3.15
C PRO A 320 3.97 29.68 3.53
N ALA A 321 4.04 30.75 4.33
CA ALA A 321 5.33 31.22 4.88
C ALA A 321 5.91 30.29 5.96
N LEU A 322 5.08 29.48 6.59
CA LEU A 322 5.45 28.45 7.56
C LEU A 322 4.79 27.12 7.18
N VAL A 323 5.57 26.07 7.06
CA VAL A 323 5.08 24.70 6.91
C VAL A 323 5.60 23.85 8.07
N LYS A 324 4.70 23.28 8.83
CA LYS A 324 5.00 22.25 9.84
C LYS A 324 4.88 20.88 9.16
N THR A 325 5.92 20.07 9.17
CA THR A 325 5.94 18.80 8.45
C THR A 325 6.86 17.77 9.12
N ALA A 326 6.52 16.49 8.95
CA ALA A 326 7.41 15.40 9.31
C ALA A 326 8.66 15.36 8.41
N ASP A 327 9.61 14.51 8.75
CA ASP A 327 10.82 14.29 7.94
C ASP A 327 10.47 13.47 6.69
N PRO A 328 10.91 13.89 5.48
CA PRO A 328 10.73 13.10 4.24
C PRO A 328 11.33 11.69 4.30
N TYR A 329 12.31 11.47 5.16
CA TYR A 329 13.01 10.19 5.34
C TYR A 329 12.57 9.45 6.60
N SER A 330 11.37 9.76 7.12
CA SER A 330 10.80 9.05 8.29
C SER A 330 10.64 7.57 8.02
N THR A 331 11.03 6.75 9.00
CA THR A 331 10.78 5.29 9.00
C THR A 331 9.54 4.92 9.83
N LEU A 332 9.11 5.81 10.72
CA LEU A 332 7.84 5.72 11.45
C LEU A 332 7.23 7.12 11.58
N VAL A 333 5.98 7.24 11.18
CA VAL A 333 5.22 8.49 11.20
C VAL A 333 3.96 8.27 12.04
N LEU A 334 3.59 9.23 12.88
CA LEU A 334 2.29 9.24 13.53
C LEU A 334 1.37 10.24 12.82
N SER A 335 0.12 9.84 12.60
CA SER A 335 -0.91 10.63 11.90
C SER A 335 -2.11 10.88 12.80
N PRO A 336 -2.58 12.12 12.95
CA PRO A 336 -3.81 12.38 13.70
C PRO A 336 -5.06 11.87 12.98
N PHE A 337 -4.94 11.55 11.69
CA PHE A 337 -6.06 11.13 10.84
C PHE A 337 -6.26 9.61 10.85
N ASP A 338 -5.18 8.82 10.89
CA ASP A 338 -5.20 7.38 10.66
C ASP A 338 -4.96 6.58 11.94
N ASP A 339 -4.04 7.02 12.82
CA ASP A 339 -3.64 6.30 14.05
C ASP A 339 -4.80 5.97 15.01
N PRO A 340 -5.83 6.83 15.18
CA PRO A 340 -6.97 6.51 16.04
C PRO A 340 -7.76 5.26 15.64
N PHE A 341 -7.62 4.80 14.40
CA PHE A 341 -8.35 3.67 13.82
C PHE A 341 -7.48 2.43 13.63
N ILE A 342 -6.20 2.46 14.03
CA ILE A 342 -5.29 1.31 13.94
C ILE A 342 -5.58 0.35 15.10
N PRO A 343 -5.90 -0.94 14.82
CA PRO A 343 -6.12 -1.92 15.87
C PRO A 343 -4.86 -2.19 16.71
N SER A 344 -5.00 -2.24 18.02
CA SER A 344 -3.88 -2.60 18.92
C SER A 344 -3.37 -4.04 18.72
N THR A 345 -4.13 -4.88 18.03
CA THR A 345 -3.69 -6.22 17.58
C THR A 345 -2.72 -6.15 16.41
N SER A 346 -2.87 -5.17 15.53
CA SER A 346 -1.95 -4.95 14.41
C SER A 346 -0.69 -4.22 14.86
N TYR A 347 -0.86 -3.12 15.60
CA TYR A 347 0.29 -2.37 16.14
C TYR A 347 0.23 -2.26 17.66
N PRO A 348 0.75 -3.26 18.41
CA PRO A 348 0.82 -3.19 19.88
C PRO A 348 1.69 -2.02 20.33
N ASN A 349 1.20 -1.23 21.29
CA ASN A 349 1.90 -0.08 21.85
C ASN A 349 2.26 1.01 20.82
N LEU A 350 1.40 1.25 19.84
CA LEU A 350 1.56 2.40 18.96
C LEU A 350 1.71 3.67 19.82
N PRO A 351 2.77 4.48 19.61
CA PRO A 351 2.93 5.73 20.35
C PRO A 351 1.72 6.64 20.14
N SER A 352 1.29 7.30 21.21
CA SER A 352 0.17 8.26 21.08
C SER A 352 0.59 9.48 20.27
N TYR A 353 -0.28 9.91 19.36
CA TYR A 353 -0.08 11.17 18.66
C TYR A 353 -0.01 12.34 19.65
N PRO A 354 0.95 13.27 19.50
CA PRO A 354 1.16 14.35 20.48
C PRO A 354 0.03 15.36 20.49
N VAL A 355 -0.51 15.65 21.67
CA VAL A 355 -1.65 16.56 21.87
C VAL A 355 -1.28 17.97 21.43
N GLY A 356 -2.19 18.63 20.72
CA GLY A 356 -2.05 20.03 20.28
C GLY A 356 -1.17 20.20 19.05
N GLN A 357 -0.75 19.10 18.40
CA GLN A 357 -0.04 19.17 17.12
C GLN A 357 -1.00 18.97 15.96
N GLU A 358 -0.54 19.38 14.79
CA GLU A 358 -1.23 19.26 13.51
C GLU A 358 -0.36 18.48 12.54
N ARG A 359 -0.97 17.70 11.66
CA ARG A 359 -0.28 16.94 10.61
C ARG A 359 0.62 15.84 11.18
N GLU A 360 1.24 15.11 10.30
CA GLU A 360 2.08 13.97 10.65
C GLU A 360 3.33 14.42 11.43
N VAL A 361 3.77 13.57 12.35
CA VAL A 361 5.00 13.75 13.13
C VAL A 361 5.93 12.56 12.94
N THR A 362 7.23 12.80 12.88
CA THR A 362 8.25 11.74 12.80
C THR A 362 8.54 11.19 14.18
N VAL A 363 8.67 9.88 14.29
CA VAL A 363 9.16 9.20 15.50
C VAL A 363 10.68 9.10 15.46
N LEU A 364 11.33 9.44 16.58
CA LEU A 364 12.76 9.29 16.81
C LEU A 364 12.97 8.48 18.10
N GLN A 365 13.81 7.44 18.03
CA GLN A 365 14.14 6.61 19.18
C GLN A 365 15.58 6.14 19.07
N THR A 366 16.44 6.53 20.03
CA THR A 366 17.80 6.01 20.17
C THR A 366 17.83 4.69 20.94
N GLY A 367 18.92 3.95 20.86
CA GLY A 367 19.11 2.71 21.63
C GLY A 367 18.18 1.57 21.22
N GLN A 368 17.69 1.56 20.00
CA GLN A 368 16.89 0.43 19.48
C GLN A 368 17.78 -0.79 19.21
N SER A 369 17.26 -1.98 19.53
CA SER A 369 17.91 -3.24 19.20
C SER A 369 17.60 -3.66 17.77
N ASN A 370 18.59 -4.19 17.08
CA ASN A 370 18.38 -4.74 15.74
C ASN A 370 17.52 -6.03 15.80
N TYR A 371 16.69 -6.23 14.80
CA TYR A 371 15.94 -7.49 14.63
C TYR A 371 16.90 -8.68 14.51
N PRO A 372 16.69 -9.78 15.30
CA PRO A 372 17.60 -10.92 15.35
C PRO A 372 17.33 -11.92 14.22
N TRP A 373 17.70 -11.59 12.99
CA TRP A 373 17.49 -12.44 11.82
C TRP A 373 17.96 -13.87 12.02
N GLN A 374 17.08 -14.84 11.71
CA GLN A 374 17.42 -16.28 11.74
C GLN A 374 18.13 -16.69 10.45
N VAL A 375 17.70 -16.13 9.31
CA VAL A 375 18.37 -16.35 8.01
C VAL A 375 19.26 -15.16 7.69
N THR A 376 20.57 -15.37 7.71
CA THR A 376 21.57 -14.33 7.45
C THR A 376 22.12 -14.36 6.02
N ASN A 377 21.94 -15.47 5.29
CA ASN A 377 22.42 -15.66 3.92
C ASN A 377 21.40 -16.47 3.12
N PHE A 378 20.36 -15.78 2.67
CA PHE A 378 19.31 -16.36 1.83
C PHE A 378 19.82 -16.54 0.41
N GLN A 379 19.60 -17.74 -0.15
CA GLN A 379 19.90 -18.03 -1.54
C GLN A 379 18.63 -17.87 -2.37
N LYS A 380 18.56 -16.79 -3.12
CA LYS A 380 17.38 -16.46 -3.93
C LYS A 380 17.17 -17.48 -5.06
N PRO A 381 15.92 -17.86 -5.35
CA PRO A 381 15.57 -18.61 -6.55
C PRO A 381 16.09 -17.94 -7.82
N LYS A 382 16.36 -18.72 -8.87
CA LYS A 382 16.71 -18.18 -10.18
C LYS A 382 15.54 -17.37 -10.76
N LYS A 383 15.83 -16.32 -11.51
CA LYS A 383 14.78 -15.51 -12.18
C LYS A 383 13.91 -16.36 -13.11
N GLU A 384 14.50 -17.34 -13.77
CA GLU A 384 13.86 -18.25 -14.71
C GLU A 384 12.83 -19.17 -14.05
N ASP A 385 13.01 -19.49 -12.75
CA ASP A 385 12.19 -20.43 -12.00
C ASP A 385 11.16 -19.76 -11.10
N LEU A 386 11.06 -18.41 -11.10
CA LEU A 386 10.17 -17.70 -10.21
C LEU A 386 8.71 -18.06 -10.47
N ILE A 387 8.04 -18.52 -9.41
CA ILE A 387 6.60 -18.58 -9.28
C ILE A 387 6.22 -17.56 -8.21
N ILE A 388 5.78 -16.40 -8.68
CA ILE A 388 5.46 -15.25 -7.84
C ILE A 388 4.00 -15.35 -7.40
N TYR A 389 3.74 -15.19 -6.10
CA TYR A 389 2.39 -15.04 -5.57
C TYR A 389 2.17 -13.58 -5.20
N GLU A 390 1.38 -12.86 -5.99
CA GLU A 390 1.00 -11.48 -5.69
C GLU A 390 -0.09 -11.45 -4.61
N VAL A 391 0.07 -10.60 -3.58
CA VAL A 391 -0.86 -10.52 -2.45
C VAL A 391 -1.08 -9.10 -1.97
N LEU A 392 -2.35 -8.75 -1.74
CA LEU A 392 -2.75 -7.57 -1.00
C LEU A 392 -2.99 -7.97 0.46
N VAL A 393 -2.17 -7.44 1.38
CA VAL A 393 -2.24 -7.76 2.82
C VAL A 393 -3.63 -7.48 3.39
N ARG A 394 -4.22 -6.32 3.04
CA ARG A 394 -5.56 -5.88 3.46
C ARG A 394 -6.66 -6.92 3.18
N ASP A 395 -6.58 -7.63 2.04
CA ASP A 395 -7.64 -8.51 1.56
C ASP A 395 -7.30 -10.00 1.70
N PHE A 396 -6.22 -10.34 2.43
CA PHE A 396 -5.77 -11.73 2.54
C PHE A 396 -6.50 -12.52 3.62
N ASP A 397 -6.62 -12.01 4.87
CA ASP A 397 -7.41 -12.61 5.95
C ASP A 397 -8.01 -11.52 6.85
N ALA A 398 -8.70 -11.91 7.90
CA ALA A 398 -9.60 -11.07 8.67
C ALA A 398 -8.92 -9.96 9.49
N ASP A 399 -7.69 -10.17 9.98
CA ASP A 399 -6.96 -9.19 10.77
C ASP A 399 -6.23 -8.16 9.91
N ARG A 400 -6.15 -8.40 8.58
CA ARG A 400 -5.63 -7.47 7.55
C ARG A 400 -4.21 -6.98 7.82
N ASN A 401 -3.35 -7.85 8.35
CA ASN A 401 -2.00 -7.51 8.77
C ASN A 401 -0.99 -8.62 8.46
N PHE A 402 0.30 -8.38 8.75
CA PHE A 402 1.36 -9.36 8.47
C PHE A 402 1.21 -10.66 9.26
N GLN A 403 0.55 -10.64 10.43
CA GLN A 403 0.31 -11.87 11.19
C GLN A 403 -0.54 -12.86 10.42
N ASP A 404 -1.50 -12.38 9.64
CA ASP A 404 -2.33 -13.22 8.76
C ASP A 404 -1.48 -14.01 7.74
N LEU A 405 -0.47 -13.36 7.15
CA LEU A 405 0.46 -14.03 6.22
C LEU A 405 1.37 -15.03 6.94
N ILE A 406 1.87 -14.67 8.12
CA ILE A 406 2.68 -15.55 8.98
C ILE A 406 1.91 -16.82 9.34
N ASP A 407 0.66 -16.67 9.78
CA ASP A 407 -0.19 -17.79 10.20
C ASP A 407 -0.55 -18.73 9.02
N LYS A 408 -0.48 -18.23 7.81
CA LYS A 408 -0.76 -18.96 6.57
C LYS A 408 0.49 -19.34 5.76
N ILE A 409 1.68 -19.31 6.35
CA ILE A 409 2.92 -19.63 5.61
C ILE A 409 2.87 -21.02 4.95
N ASP A 410 2.22 -21.98 5.58
CA ASP A 410 2.05 -23.34 5.03
C ASP A 410 1.18 -23.35 3.75
N TYR A 411 0.26 -22.39 3.58
CA TYR A 411 -0.52 -22.21 2.36
C TYR A 411 0.42 -21.88 1.17
N PHE A 412 1.31 -20.92 1.34
CA PHE A 412 2.26 -20.52 0.30
C PHE A 412 3.25 -21.64 0.00
N LYS A 413 3.82 -22.22 1.02
CA LYS A 413 4.78 -23.30 0.93
C LYS A 413 4.22 -24.56 0.23
N ASN A 414 3.01 -24.99 0.61
CA ASN A 414 2.39 -26.19 0.03
C ASN A 414 1.91 -25.95 -1.41
N LEU A 415 1.73 -24.70 -1.84
CA LEU A 415 1.50 -24.33 -3.24
C LEU A 415 2.79 -24.42 -4.08
N ASN A 416 3.96 -24.61 -3.43
CA ASN A 416 5.28 -24.62 -4.05
C ASN A 416 5.59 -23.35 -4.85
N ILE A 417 5.16 -22.20 -4.35
CA ILE A 417 5.64 -20.91 -4.84
C ILE A 417 7.00 -20.60 -4.20
N ASN A 418 7.82 -19.80 -4.87
CA ASN A 418 9.16 -19.45 -4.38
C ASN A 418 9.40 -17.93 -4.30
N ALA A 419 8.37 -17.13 -4.53
CA ALA A 419 8.40 -15.70 -4.25
C ALA A 419 7.00 -15.18 -3.88
N ILE A 420 6.94 -14.26 -2.93
CA ILE A 420 5.74 -13.48 -2.60
C ILE A 420 5.99 -12.02 -2.99
N GLN A 421 5.10 -11.46 -3.79
CA GLN A 421 5.07 -10.04 -4.11
C GLN A 421 3.98 -9.37 -3.28
N LEU A 422 4.38 -8.54 -2.31
CA LEU A 422 3.46 -7.72 -1.54
C LEU A 422 3.07 -6.48 -2.36
N MET A 423 1.78 -6.22 -2.54
CA MET A 423 1.30 -4.90 -2.97
C MET A 423 1.80 -3.84 -1.97
N PRO A 424 1.80 -2.53 -2.33
CA PRO A 424 2.53 -1.54 -1.54
C PRO A 424 2.21 -1.56 -0.05
N VAL A 425 3.26 -1.56 0.77
CA VAL A 425 3.18 -1.58 2.25
C VAL A 425 3.80 -0.34 2.89
N MET A 426 4.22 0.63 2.07
CA MET A 426 4.75 1.90 2.55
C MET A 426 3.60 2.77 3.05
N GLU A 427 3.87 3.67 4.02
CA GLU A 427 2.86 4.52 4.64
C GLU A 427 2.09 5.32 3.61
N PHE A 428 0.81 5.01 3.48
CA PHE A 428 -0.14 5.62 2.54
C PHE A 428 -1.20 6.44 3.30
N GLU A 429 -2.01 7.20 2.59
CA GLU A 429 -3.10 7.97 3.20
C GLU A 429 -4.32 7.10 3.49
N GLY A 430 -4.80 7.11 4.73
CA GLY A 430 -5.88 6.25 5.24
C GLY A 430 -5.36 4.89 5.73
N ASN A 431 -6.26 4.02 6.19
CA ASN A 431 -5.91 2.68 6.72
C ASN A 431 -6.29 1.52 5.79
N GLU A 432 -7.18 1.74 4.82
CA GLU A 432 -7.68 0.70 3.92
C GLU A 432 -7.46 1.11 2.46
N SER A 433 -6.28 0.84 1.92
CA SER A 433 -5.87 1.18 0.56
C SER A 433 -5.25 -0.03 -0.16
N TRP A 434 -5.07 0.09 -1.47
CA TRP A 434 -4.17 -0.76 -2.23
C TRP A 434 -2.70 -0.39 -1.99
N GLY A 435 -2.44 0.80 -1.38
CA GLY A 435 -1.12 1.29 -1.02
C GLY A 435 -0.45 2.21 -2.05
N TYR A 436 -1.08 2.45 -3.22
CA TYR A 436 -0.50 3.31 -4.26
C TYR A 436 -0.62 4.81 -3.97
N ASN A 437 -1.37 5.21 -2.94
CA ASN A 437 -1.45 6.59 -2.45
C ASN A 437 -0.39 6.88 -1.37
N THR A 438 0.86 6.53 -1.66
CA THR A 438 2.01 6.63 -0.74
C THR A 438 2.39 8.08 -0.46
N SER A 439 2.60 8.41 0.82
CA SER A 439 3.12 9.71 1.27
C SER A 439 4.51 9.64 1.90
N TYR A 440 4.89 8.49 2.50
CA TYR A 440 6.20 8.28 3.14
C TYR A 440 6.82 6.95 2.67
N HIS A 441 7.68 7.02 1.67
CA HIS A 441 8.22 5.84 1.00
C HIS A 441 9.24 5.03 1.82
N MET A 442 9.72 5.54 2.96
CA MET A 442 10.62 4.82 3.87
C MET A 442 9.92 4.33 5.13
N ALA A 443 8.70 4.80 5.43
CA ALA A 443 7.91 4.33 6.55
C ALA A 443 7.05 3.12 6.13
N LEU A 444 6.93 2.15 7.05
CA LEU A 444 5.98 1.05 6.91
C LEU A 444 4.60 1.51 7.36
N ASP A 445 3.56 1.12 6.63
CA ASP A 445 2.19 1.39 7.03
C ASP A 445 1.82 0.65 8.32
N LYS A 446 1.38 1.42 9.30
CA LYS A 446 1.11 0.96 10.67
C LYS A 446 -0.11 0.04 10.75
N PHE A 447 -1.05 0.15 9.82
CA PHE A 447 -2.23 -0.70 9.78
C PHE A 447 -1.87 -2.16 9.52
N TYR A 448 -0.78 -2.40 8.77
CA TYR A 448 -0.28 -3.74 8.49
C TYR A 448 0.60 -4.33 9.59
N GLY A 449 1.12 -3.51 10.49
CA GLY A 449 1.91 -3.96 11.62
C GLY A 449 3.20 -3.18 11.88
N THR A 450 4.03 -3.71 12.78
CA THR A 450 5.33 -3.12 13.12
C THR A 450 6.42 -3.53 12.13
N GLU A 451 7.53 -2.78 12.08
CA GLU A 451 8.72 -3.16 11.32
C GLU A 451 9.21 -4.58 11.67
N ASP A 452 9.26 -4.92 12.96
CA ASP A 452 9.69 -6.24 13.41
C ASP A 452 8.74 -7.34 12.92
N LYS A 453 7.44 -7.05 12.77
CA LYS A 453 6.46 -7.99 12.25
C LYS A 453 6.67 -8.26 10.75
N LEU A 454 6.98 -7.24 9.96
CA LEU A 454 7.35 -7.44 8.55
C LEU A 454 8.68 -8.20 8.44
N LYS A 455 9.68 -7.86 9.27
CA LYS A 455 10.97 -8.57 9.31
C LYS A 455 10.79 -10.04 9.70
N GLU A 456 9.87 -10.34 10.66
CA GLU A 456 9.49 -11.70 11.03
C GLU A 456 8.87 -12.46 9.86
N PHE A 457 7.98 -11.83 9.10
CA PHE A 457 7.39 -12.43 7.90
C PHE A 457 8.46 -12.72 6.85
N ILE A 458 9.35 -11.78 6.55
CA ILE A 458 10.44 -11.96 5.57
C ILE A 458 11.39 -13.09 6.02
N ASP A 459 11.81 -13.09 7.28
CA ASP A 459 12.68 -14.12 7.83
C ASP A 459 12.03 -15.52 7.77
N LEU A 460 10.72 -15.60 8.05
CA LEU A 460 9.95 -16.84 7.91
C LEU A 460 9.83 -17.29 6.45
N CYS A 461 9.65 -16.37 5.50
CA CYS A 461 9.68 -16.67 4.08
C CYS A 461 11.05 -17.26 3.67
N HIS A 462 12.14 -16.61 4.06
CA HIS A 462 13.51 -17.07 3.81
C HIS A 462 13.80 -18.44 4.43
N GLN A 463 13.25 -18.76 5.62
CA GLN A 463 13.35 -20.09 6.24
C GLN A 463 12.62 -21.19 5.44
N ASN A 464 11.73 -20.80 4.54
CA ASN A 464 10.95 -21.70 3.68
C ASN A 464 11.31 -21.55 2.19
N ASP A 465 12.48 -20.99 1.88
CA ASP A 465 13.02 -20.80 0.53
C ASP A 465 12.13 -19.91 -0.37
N ILE A 466 11.40 -18.99 0.22
CA ILE A 466 10.51 -18.04 -0.46
C ILE A 466 11.11 -16.63 -0.41
N ALA A 467 11.33 -16.02 -1.57
CA ALA A 467 11.78 -14.63 -1.69
C ALA A 467 10.62 -13.65 -1.44
N VAL A 468 10.93 -12.44 -0.97
CA VAL A 468 9.94 -11.37 -0.77
C VAL A 468 10.24 -10.18 -1.67
N ILE A 469 9.26 -9.80 -2.47
CA ILE A 469 9.30 -8.68 -3.41
C ILE A 469 8.32 -7.62 -2.92
N LEU A 470 8.74 -6.34 -2.90
CA LEU A 470 7.86 -5.22 -2.60
C LEU A 470 7.42 -4.52 -3.88
N ASP A 471 6.15 -4.21 -3.96
CA ASP A 471 5.61 -3.27 -4.94
C ASP A 471 5.84 -1.84 -4.46
N VAL A 472 6.35 -0.97 -5.34
CA VAL A 472 6.74 0.40 -4.97
C VAL A 472 6.20 1.42 -5.97
N ALA A 473 5.42 2.38 -5.46
CA ALA A 473 4.90 3.51 -6.23
C ALA A 473 5.87 4.70 -6.16
N LEU A 474 6.99 4.62 -6.87
CA LEU A 474 8.04 5.66 -6.90
C LEU A 474 7.94 6.61 -8.10
N ASN A 475 6.83 6.57 -8.84
CA ASN A 475 6.52 7.54 -9.90
C ASN A 475 5.85 8.81 -9.35
N HIS A 476 5.24 8.77 -8.17
CA HIS A 476 4.50 9.88 -7.57
C HIS A 476 4.55 9.88 -6.04
N ALA A 477 4.06 10.97 -5.42
CA ALA A 477 3.77 11.08 -4.00
C ALA A 477 2.37 11.68 -3.79
N PHE A 478 1.76 11.44 -2.61
CA PHE A 478 0.46 12.02 -2.26
C PHE A 478 0.58 13.24 -1.35
N GLY A 479 -0.54 13.92 -1.07
CA GLY A 479 -0.58 15.27 -0.51
C GLY A 479 0.01 15.44 0.90
N ARG A 480 0.02 14.37 1.72
CA ARG A 480 0.64 14.40 3.05
C ARG A 480 2.16 14.33 3.02
N SER A 481 2.76 14.02 1.87
CA SER A 481 4.21 13.95 1.73
C SER A 481 4.88 15.28 2.05
N PRO A 482 5.92 15.32 2.90
CA PRO A 482 6.71 16.51 3.17
C PRO A 482 7.28 17.17 1.92
N MET A 483 7.61 16.39 0.89
CA MET A 483 8.13 16.89 -0.38
C MET A 483 7.07 17.67 -1.19
N VAL A 484 5.79 17.32 -1.06
CA VAL A 484 4.68 18.12 -1.60
C VAL A 484 4.54 19.40 -0.77
N ARG A 485 4.38 19.25 0.55
CA ARG A 485 3.98 20.31 1.46
C ARG A 485 4.97 21.47 1.58
N MET A 486 6.29 21.19 1.57
CA MET A 486 7.31 22.23 1.68
C MET A 486 7.34 23.21 0.50
N TRP A 487 6.83 22.83 -0.67
CA TRP A 487 6.77 23.65 -1.89
C TRP A 487 5.40 23.45 -2.57
N MET A 488 4.33 23.84 -1.89
CA MET A 488 2.97 23.70 -2.42
C MET A 488 2.33 25.05 -2.78
N ASN A 489 1.38 24.98 -3.68
CA ASN A 489 0.43 26.07 -3.97
C ASN A 489 -0.85 25.78 -3.19
N ASP A 490 -1.05 26.48 -2.08
CA ASP A 490 -2.19 26.40 -1.14
C ASP A 490 -3.03 27.67 -1.29
N SER A 491 -3.84 27.72 -2.35
CA SER A 491 -4.55 28.93 -2.74
C SER A 491 -5.74 29.29 -1.85
N ASP A 492 -6.29 28.34 -1.11
CA ASP A 492 -7.42 28.49 -0.19
C ASP A 492 -7.01 28.50 1.29
N ASN A 493 -5.71 28.30 1.56
CA ASN A 493 -5.09 28.30 2.88
C ASN A 493 -5.67 27.22 3.83
N ASP A 494 -6.01 26.05 3.29
CA ASP A 494 -6.45 24.90 4.08
C ASP A 494 -5.28 23.99 4.53
N GLY A 495 -4.07 24.30 4.09
CA GLY A 495 -2.83 23.59 4.38
C GLY A 495 -2.59 22.40 3.48
N TRP A 496 -3.30 22.31 2.34
CA TRP A 496 -3.12 21.34 1.28
C TRP A 496 -2.89 22.05 -0.06
N GLY A 497 -2.18 21.42 -0.96
CA GLY A 497 -1.93 22.01 -2.26
C GLY A 497 -1.11 21.11 -3.17
N GLN A 498 -1.13 21.40 -4.44
CA GLN A 498 -0.26 20.74 -5.41
C GLN A 498 1.15 21.34 -5.39
N PRO A 499 2.18 20.62 -5.86
CA PRO A 499 3.53 21.17 -6.00
C PRO A 499 3.51 22.47 -6.81
N ASN A 500 4.32 23.45 -6.39
CA ASN A 500 4.55 24.67 -7.16
C ASN A 500 5.83 24.57 -8.01
N SER A 501 6.10 25.57 -8.84
CA SER A 501 7.26 25.60 -9.75
C SER A 501 8.64 25.63 -9.06
N GLU A 502 8.72 25.84 -7.75
CA GLU A 502 9.94 25.83 -6.95
C GLU A 502 10.25 24.46 -6.36
N ASN A 503 9.35 23.47 -6.53
CA ASN A 503 9.50 22.14 -5.95
C ASN A 503 10.69 21.40 -6.57
N PRO A 504 11.69 20.97 -5.76
CA PRO A 504 12.90 20.32 -6.27
C PRO A 504 12.75 18.80 -6.47
N TYR A 505 11.60 18.22 -6.14
CA TYR A 505 11.33 16.79 -6.23
C TYR A 505 10.22 16.44 -7.21
N LEU A 506 9.22 17.31 -7.33
CA LEU A 506 7.96 17.02 -8.01
C LEU A 506 7.70 18.04 -9.12
N ASN A 507 7.06 17.59 -10.19
CA ASN A 507 6.58 18.45 -11.26
C ASN A 507 5.34 19.23 -10.82
N GLU A 508 5.23 20.50 -11.22
CA GLU A 508 4.02 21.29 -11.04
C GLU A 508 2.85 20.67 -11.84
N ASP A 509 3.12 20.28 -13.08
CA ASP A 509 2.23 19.53 -13.95
C ASP A 509 2.86 18.18 -14.32
N ALA A 510 2.09 17.11 -14.26
CA ALA A 510 2.58 15.78 -14.58
C ALA A 510 3.15 15.68 -16.02
N ARG A 511 4.25 14.95 -16.16
CA ARG A 511 4.97 14.75 -17.42
C ARG A 511 4.58 13.45 -18.15
N HIS A 512 3.44 12.87 -17.77
CA HIS A 512 2.86 11.69 -18.41
C HIS A 512 1.33 11.66 -18.23
N SER A 513 0.63 10.87 -19.04
CA SER A 513 -0.85 10.87 -19.09
C SER A 513 -1.53 9.95 -18.06
N TYR A 514 -0.78 9.15 -17.28
CA TYR A 514 -1.33 8.19 -16.33
C TYR A 514 -1.13 8.62 -14.86
N ASN A 515 -1.13 9.94 -14.60
CA ASN A 515 -0.86 10.46 -13.27
C ASN A 515 -2.02 10.16 -12.30
N VAL A 516 -1.68 9.69 -11.10
CA VAL A 516 -2.63 9.40 -10.01
C VAL A 516 -2.34 10.18 -8.72
N GLY A 517 -1.16 10.77 -8.59
CA GLY A 517 -0.72 11.60 -7.47
C GLY A 517 0.06 12.80 -7.99
N TYR A 518 1.06 13.27 -7.24
CA TYR A 518 1.99 14.32 -7.66
C TYR A 518 3.25 13.70 -8.26
N ASP A 519 3.49 13.98 -9.52
CA ASP A 519 4.50 13.35 -10.37
C ASP A 519 5.93 13.73 -9.95
N PHE A 520 6.80 12.74 -9.74
CA PHE A 520 8.22 12.97 -9.44
C PHE A 520 9.02 13.42 -10.68
N ASP A 521 9.81 14.48 -10.52
CA ASP A 521 10.82 14.87 -11.52
C ASP A 521 12.07 13.99 -11.42
N HIS A 522 12.06 12.85 -12.11
CA HIS A 522 13.21 11.93 -12.14
C HIS A 522 14.43 12.44 -12.91
N SER A 523 14.36 13.60 -13.58
CA SER A 523 15.53 14.27 -14.12
C SER A 523 16.32 15.00 -13.04
N ASN A 524 15.67 15.38 -11.93
CA ASN A 524 16.29 16.11 -10.85
C ASN A 524 17.20 15.21 -9.98
N PRO A 525 18.46 15.58 -9.73
CA PRO A 525 19.35 14.80 -8.87
C PRO A 525 18.80 14.55 -7.46
N ARG A 526 17.97 15.46 -6.91
CA ARG A 526 17.39 15.30 -5.57
C ARG A 526 16.39 14.17 -5.51
N THR A 527 15.52 14.08 -6.51
CA THR A 527 14.60 12.95 -6.68
C THR A 527 15.36 11.63 -6.81
N LYS A 528 16.42 11.61 -7.61
CA LYS A 528 17.26 10.42 -7.77
C LYS A 528 17.94 10.01 -6.46
N ASP A 529 18.50 10.96 -5.70
CA ASP A 529 19.09 10.70 -4.38
C ASP A 529 18.04 10.13 -3.41
N TYR A 530 16.82 10.70 -3.40
CA TYR A 530 15.72 10.22 -2.58
C TYR A 530 15.31 8.78 -2.94
N VAL A 531 15.08 8.50 -4.21
CA VAL A 531 14.71 7.15 -4.68
C VAL A 531 15.79 6.13 -4.34
N LYS A 532 17.07 6.46 -4.53
CA LYS A 532 18.19 5.59 -4.13
C LYS A 532 18.20 5.34 -2.62
N ARG A 533 17.89 6.35 -1.81
CA ARG A 533 17.80 6.20 -0.35
C ARG A 533 16.65 5.28 0.06
N VAL A 534 15.50 5.38 -0.61
CA VAL A 534 14.36 4.46 -0.42
C VAL A 534 14.77 3.02 -0.76
N ILE A 535 15.39 2.80 -1.92
CA ILE A 535 15.89 1.48 -2.33
C ILE A 535 16.83 0.91 -1.25
N GLN A 536 17.82 1.69 -0.83
CA GLN A 536 18.80 1.27 0.18
C GLN A 536 18.13 0.89 1.49
N HIS A 537 17.17 1.69 1.96
CA HIS A 537 16.47 1.43 3.22
C HIS A 537 15.79 0.05 3.22
N TRP A 538 15.02 -0.26 2.20
CA TRP A 538 14.30 -1.52 2.13
C TRP A 538 15.21 -2.73 1.90
N VAL A 539 16.29 -2.57 1.14
CA VAL A 539 17.28 -3.64 0.92
C VAL A 539 18.09 -3.92 2.19
N ASP A 540 18.67 -2.87 2.83
CA ASP A 540 19.58 -3.04 3.95
C ASP A 540 18.86 -3.41 5.26
N ASN A 541 17.73 -2.75 5.56
CA ASN A 541 17.05 -2.89 6.85
C ASN A 541 16.02 -4.04 6.87
N PHE A 542 15.38 -4.32 5.74
CA PHE A 542 14.34 -5.36 5.65
C PHE A 542 14.78 -6.60 4.88
N LYS A 543 15.94 -6.58 4.23
CA LYS A 543 16.46 -7.70 3.42
C LYS A 543 15.48 -8.19 2.37
N ILE A 544 14.73 -7.29 1.76
CA ILE A 544 13.84 -7.66 0.65
C ILE A 544 14.65 -8.13 -0.56
N ASP A 545 14.05 -9.00 -1.35
CA ASP A 545 14.74 -9.68 -2.45
C ASP A 545 14.55 -9.00 -3.80
N GLY A 546 13.57 -8.14 -3.92
CA GLY A 546 13.28 -7.41 -5.16
C GLY A 546 12.25 -6.31 -5.01
N PHE A 547 12.16 -5.47 -6.06
CA PHE A 547 11.08 -4.51 -6.24
C PHE A 547 10.30 -4.76 -7.53
N ARG A 548 8.97 -4.66 -7.43
CA ARG A 548 8.11 -4.39 -8.58
C ARG A 548 7.84 -2.89 -8.61
N TRP A 549 8.26 -2.21 -9.67
CA TRP A 549 8.10 -0.78 -9.86
C TRP A 549 6.79 -0.50 -10.56
N ASP A 550 5.91 0.18 -9.86
CA ASP A 550 4.59 0.59 -10.34
C ASP A 550 4.71 1.66 -11.44
N LEU A 551 3.84 1.57 -12.44
CA LEU A 551 3.62 2.59 -13.47
C LEU A 551 4.94 3.20 -14.00
N THR A 552 5.86 2.36 -14.50
CA THR A 552 7.14 2.86 -15.02
C THR A 552 7.00 3.83 -16.19
N LYS A 553 5.83 3.93 -16.81
CA LYS A 553 5.50 4.98 -17.79
C LYS A 553 5.63 6.39 -17.22
N GLY A 554 5.44 6.55 -15.91
CA GLY A 554 5.55 7.81 -15.18
C GLY A 554 6.97 8.36 -15.01
N PHE A 555 8.01 7.63 -15.41
CA PHE A 555 9.40 8.06 -15.18
C PHE A 555 9.98 8.97 -16.30
N THR A 556 9.22 9.33 -17.32
CA THR A 556 9.66 10.25 -18.37
C THR A 556 9.40 11.71 -17.97
N GLN A 557 10.25 12.61 -18.47
CA GLN A 557 10.07 14.07 -18.36
C GLN A 557 9.77 14.73 -19.72
N ASN A 558 9.54 13.93 -20.76
CA ASN A 558 9.43 14.41 -22.15
C ASN A 558 7.98 14.61 -22.61
N CYS A 559 6.98 14.14 -21.85
CA CYS A 559 5.57 14.18 -22.25
C CYS A 559 4.76 15.21 -21.45
N THR A 560 3.45 15.16 -21.54
CA THR A 560 2.52 15.98 -20.77
C THR A 560 1.33 15.13 -20.29
N ALA A 561 0.60 15.62 -19.30
CA ALA A 561 -0.55 14.93 -18.71
C ALA A 561 -1.65 14.54 -19.72
N ASN A 562 -1.74 15.20 -20.86
CA ASN A 562 -2.78 14.98 -21.87
C ASN A 562 -2.26 14.28 -23.15
N ASP A 563 -0.99 13.84 -23.17
CA ASP A 563 -0.40 13.21 -24.35
C ASP A 563 -0.11 11.72 -24.11
N GLU A 564 -1.16 10.92 -24.22
CA GLU A 564 -1.08 9.45 -24.07
C GLU A 564 -0.20 8.83 -25.19
N GLY A 565 -0.25 9.42 -26.40
CA GLY A 565 0.56 8.95 -27.53
C GLY A 565 2.06 9.09 -27.25
N CYS A 566 2.49 10.22 -26.67
CA CYS A 566 3.87 10.43 -26.21
C CYS A 566 4.21 9.45 -25.09
N THR A 567 3.39 9.36 -24.05
CA THR A 567 3.63 8.50 -22.88
C THR A 567 3.78 7.03 -23.25
N ASN A 568 3.02 6.53 -24.21
CA ASN A 568 3.08 5.15 -24.71
C ASN A 568 4.17 4.90 -25.73
N SER A 569 4.83 5.95 -26.26
CA SER A 569 5.95 5.81 -27.19
C SER A 569 7.29 5.66 -26.47
N TYR A 570 8.33 5.23 -27.20
CA TYR A 570 9.68 5.09 -26.66
C TYR A 570 10.22 6.42 -26.09
N GLN A 571 10.70 6.38 -24.83
CA GLN A 571 11.29 7.53 -24.13
C GLN A 571 12.69 7.18 -23.60
N ALA A 572 13.71 7.76 -24.24
CA ALA A 572 15.12 7.46 -23.92
C ALA A 572 15.52 7.87 -22.49
N ASP A 573 14.95 8.97 -21.96
CA ASP A 573 15.16 9.42 -20.59
C ASP A 573 14.64 8.41 -19.57
N ARG A 574 13.41 7.93 -19.75
CA ARG A 574 12.80 6.88 -18.93
C ARG A 574 13.63 5.60 -18.94
N VAL A 575 14.08 5.17 -20.12
CA VAL A 575 14.93 3.99 -20.25
C VAL A 575 16.23 4.16 -19.47
N ALA A 576 16.86 5.32 -19.55
CA ALA A 576 18.13 5.59 -18.87
C ALA A 576 17.96 5.67 -17.34
N ILE A 577 16.94 6.39 -16.85
CA ILE A 577 16.67 6.56 -15.41
C ILE A 577 16.38 5.23 -14.74
N LEU A 578 15.53 4.41 -15.32
CA LEU A 578 15.15 3.11 -14.75
C LEU A 578 16.34 2.12 -14.77
N LYS A 579 17.24 2.18 -15.77
CA LYS A 579 18.52 1.46 -15.72
C LYS A 579 19.43 1.95 -14.59
N GLU A 580 19.48 3.26 -14.33
CA GLU A 580 20.26 3.83 -13.22
C GLU A 580 19.77 3.30 -11.86
N TYR A 581 18.46 3.21 -11.64
CA TYR A 581 17.89 2.65 -10.41
C TYR A 581 18.11 1.14 -10.30
N ALA A 582 18.00 0.41 -11.40
CA ALA A 582 18.33 -1.01 -11.43
C ALA A 582 19.80 -1.27 -11.09
N ASP A 583 20.72 -0.51 -11.68
CA ASP A 583 22.16 -0.61 -11.37
C ASP A 583 22.46 -0.29 -9.92
N TYR A 584 21.76 0.71 -9.33
CA TYR A 584 21.90 1.01 -7.91
C TYR A 584 21.43 -0.14 -7.02
N SER A 585 20.26 -0.74 -7.32
CA SER A 585 19.77 -1.93 -6.62
C SER A 585 20.79 -3.08 -6.68
N TRP A 586 21.36 -3.34 -7.86
CA TRP A 586 22.38 -4.38 -8.06
C TRP A 586 23.74 -4.04 -7.44
N SER A 587 24.02 -2.77 -7.14
CA SER A 587 25.22 -2.39 -6.39
C SER A 587 25.12 -2.72 -4.89
N LEU A 588 23.89 -2.73 -4.35
CA LEU A 588 23.61 -3.13 -2.96
C LEU A 588 23.53 -4.65 -2.84
N ASP A 589 22.76 -5.27 -3.73
CA ASP A 589 22.61 -6.73 -3.82
C ASP A 589 22.66 -7.18 -5.29
N PRO A 590 23.76 -7.81 -5.73
CA PRO A 590 23.93 -8.25 -7.12
C PRO A 590 22.83 -9.21 -7.62
N THR A 591 22.09 -9.88 -6.72
CA THR A 591 21.02 -10.83 -7.04
C THR A 591 19.61 -10.23 -6.92
N HIS A 592 19.49 -8.96 -6.56
CA HIS A 592 18.21 -8.29 -6.37
C HIS A 592 17.30 -8.38 -7.60
N TYR A 593 16.01 -8.70 -7.41
CA TYR A 593 15.04 -8.74 -8.49
C TYR A 593 14.56 -7.32 -8.82
N VAL A 594 14.64 -6.96 -10.09
CA VAL A 594 14.10 -5.69 -10.62
C VAL A 594 13.00 -6.06 -11.61
N ILE A 595 11.78 -5.62 -11.32
CA ILE A 595 10.57 -5.94 -12.07
C ILE A 595 9.87 -4.63 -12.43
N PHE A 596 9.52 -4.43 -13.71
CA PHE A 596 8.80 -3.25 -14.16
C PHE A 596 7.38 -3.61 -14.60
N GLU A 597 6.40 -2.90 -14.01
CA GLU A 597 5.08 -2.77 -14.60
C GLU A 597 5.15 -1.64 -15.63
N HIS A 598 5.30 -2.01 -16.90
CA HIS A 598 5.36 -1.04 -18.00
C HIS A 598 4.16 -1.15 -18.93
N LEU A 599 3.84 -2.35 -19.36
CA LEU A 599 2.70 -2.65 -20.25
C LEU A 599 2.65 -1.72 -21.47
N GLY A 600 3.82 -1.47 -22.06
CA GLY A 600 4.05 -0.50 -23.12
C GLY A 600 4.58 -1.09 -24.41
N GLY A 601 5.31 -0.28 -25.16
CA GLY A 601 5.94 -0.67 -26.41
C GLY A 601 7.08 -1.68 -26.21
N ASN A 602 7.10 -2.72 -27.04
CA ASN A 602 8.09 -3.80 -26.96
C ASN A 602 9.56 -3.34 -27.06
N GLN A 603 9.82 -2.16 -27.63
CA GLN A 603 11.18 -1.65 -27.79
C GLN A 603 11.85 -1.34 -26.45
N GLU A 604 11.17 -0.64 -25.54
CA GLU A 604 11.68 -0.33 -24.21
C GLU A 604 11.79 -1.59 -23.35
N GLU A 605 10.73 -2.41 -23.37
CA GLU A 605 10.68 -3.65 -22.60
C GLU A 605 11.84 -4.59 -22.98
N LYS A 606 12.12 -4.72 -24.29
CA LYS A 606 13.26 -5.51 -24.76
C LYS A 606 14.60 -4.92 -24.32
N GLU A 607 14.74 -3.60 -24.36
CA GLU A 607 15.99 -2.94 -23.98
C GLU A 607 16.29 -3.13 -22.48
N TRP A 608 15.29 -3.18 -21.64
CA TRP A 608 15.44 -3.48 -20.20
C TRP A 608 15.63 -4.99 -19.97
N ALA A 609 14.84 -5.83 -20.61
CA ALA A 609 14.95 -7.28 -20.45
C ALA A 609 16.32 -7.80 -20.84
N ASP A 610 16.91 -7.26 -21.91
CA ASP A 610 18.22 -7.66 -22.42
C ASP A 610 19.40 -6.91 -21.75
N TYR A 611 19.13 -5.98 -20.82
CA TYR A 611 20.14 -5.16 -20.17
C TYR A 611 21.04 -6.02 -19.26
N ARG A 612 22.35 -6.06 -19.56
CA ARG A 612 23.39 -6.76 -18.77
C ARG A 612 23.15 -8.28 -18.63
N VAL A 613 22.37 -8.92 -19.54
CA VAL A 613 22.13 -10.39 -19.53
C VAL A 613 23.35 -11.21 -19.90
N ASN A 614 24.34 -10.61 -20.59
CA ASN A 614 25.55 -11.31 -21.05
C ASN A 614 26.70 -11.24 -20.04
N GLU A 615 26.48 -10.74 -18.85
CA GLU A 615 27.48 -10.73 -17.77
C GLU A 615 27.65 -12.12 -17.15
N SER A 616 28.76 -12.34 -16.44
CA SER A 616 29.02 -13.61 -15.75
C SER A 616 27.94 -13.97 -14.73
N GLU A 617 27.29 -12.95 -14.16
CA GLU A 617 26.08 -13.04 -13.37
C GLU A 617 24.97 -12.33 -14.15
N PRO A 618 24.20 -13.04 -14.97
CA PRO A 618 23.22 -12.43 -15.86
C PRO A 618 22.18 -11.60 -15.10
N LYS A 619 22.03 -10.33 -15.49
CA LYS A 619 21.03 -9.42 -14.91
C LYS A 619 19.71 -9.54 -15.66
N GLY A 620 19.34 -8.54 -16.40
CA GLY A 620 18.05 -8.40 -17.08
C GLY A 620 16.93 -7.97 -16.13
N ILE A 621 16.18 -6.97 -16.54
CA ILE A 621 15.02 -6.47 -15.79
C ILE A 621 13.80 -7.30 -16.21
N MET A 622 13.04 -7.81 -15.27
CA MET A 622 11.83 -8.58 -15.55
C MET A 622 10.66 -7.62 -15.86
N LEU A 623 9.83 -7.99 -16.81
CA LEU A 623 8.69 -7.20 -17.28
C LEU A 623 7.38 -7.94 -17.03
N TRP A 624 6.35 -7.25 -16.62
CA TRP A 624 5.01 -7.79 -16.54
C TRP A 624 4.45 -8.12 -17.93
N GLY A 625 3.94 -9.33 -18.11
CA GLY A 625 3.41 -9.89 -19.35
C GLY A 625 1.92 -10.21 -19.24
N LYS A 626 1.08 -9.19 -19.28
CA LYS A 626 -0.38 -9.27 -19.16
C LYS A 626 -1.03 -10.05 -20.31
N MET A 627 -1.76 -11.12 -19.97
CA MET A 627 -2.50 -11.94 -20.93
C MET A 627 -3.98 -12.17 -20.54
N THR A 628 -4.51 -11.40 -19.59
CA THR A 628 -5.82 -11.59 -18.98
C THR A 628 -6.95 -11.68 -20.02
N THR A 629 -6.97 -10.79 -21.02
CA THR A 629 -8.01 -10.81 -22.06
C THR A 629 -8.02 -12.14 -22.83
N ASN A 630 -6.86 -12.66 -23.18
CA ASN A 630 -6.72 -13.91 -23.95
C ASN A 630 -7.13 -15.11 -23.09
N TYR A 631 -6.69 -15.16 -21.85
CA TYR A 631 -7.07 -16.22 -20.90
C TYR A 631 -8.55 -16.16 -20.53
N ASN A 632 -9.18 -14.98 -20.41
CA ASN A 632 -10.62 -14.85 -20.25
C ASN A 632 -11.38 -15.54 -21.39
N GLN A 633 -11.03 -15.23 -22.64
CA GLN A 633 -11.68 -15.86 -23.80
C GLN A 633 -11.48 -17.37 -23.82
N LEU A 634 -10.27 -17.82 -23.50
CA LEU A 634 -9.94 -19.24 -23.47
C LEU A 634 -10.73 -19.98 -22.37
N THR A 635 -10.72 -19.47 -21.13
CA THR A 635 -11.39 -20.14 -20.01
C THR A 635 -12.92 -20.08 -20.12
N MET A 636 -13.49 -19.02 -20.70
CA MET A 636 -14.91 -18.95 -21.02
C MET A 636 -15.33 -19.90 -22.16
N GLY A 637 -14.40 -20.45 -22.94
CA GLY A 637 -14.69 -21.38 -24.05
C GLY A 637 -14.98 -20.70 -25.40
N TYR A 638 -14.44 -19.51 -25.66
CA TYR A 638 -14.61 -18.77 -26.92
C TYR A 638 -13.39 -18.84 -27.81
N ASN A 639 -13.62 -19.08 -29.11
CA ASN A 639 -12.56 -19.25 -30.12
C ASN A 639 -12.12 -17.93 -30.79
N SER A 640 -12.16 -16.82 -30.05
CA SER A 640 -11.73 -15.49 -30.54
C SER A 640 -10.86 -14.82 -29.49
N ASN A 641 -9.77 -14.17 -29.93
CA ASN A 641 -8.82 -13.47 -29.06
C ASN A 641 -8.29 -14.34 -27.89
N ASN A 642 -8.11 -15.63 -28.13
CA ASN A 642 -7.67 -16.61 -27.15
C ASN A 642 -6.24 -17.13 -27.39
N ASP A 643 -5.45 -16.40 -28.18
CA ASP A 643 -4.04 -16.70 -28.40
C ASP A 643 -3.22 -16.31 -27.16
N ILE A 644 -2.67 -17.33 -26.48
CA ILE A 644 -1.86 -17.17 -25.26
C ILE A 644 -0.35 -17.21 -25.50
N SER A 645 0.09 -17.22 -26.75
CA SER A 645 1.53 -17.27 -27.11
C SER A 645 2.34 -16.10 -26.49
N GLY A 646 1.66 -15.00 -26.18
CA GLY A 646 2.25 -13.83 -25.52
C GLY A 646 2.72 -14.05 -24.07
N VAL A 647 2.41 -15.19 -23.43
CA VAL A 647 2.79 -15.48 -22.03
C VAL A 647 4.28 -15.80 -21.87
N GLY A 648 4.95 -16.12 -22.97
CA GLY A 648 6.37 -16.45 -23.02
C GLY A 648 7.23 -15.32 -23.60
N HIS A 649 8.48 -15.24 -23.18
CA HIS A 649 9.42 -14.17 -23.53
C HIS A 649 9.79 -14.09 -25.02
N ASP A 650 9.74 -15.23 -25.77
CA ASP A 650 10.01 -15.26 -27.21
C ASP A 650 9.06 -14.36 -28.01
N SER A 651 7.82 -14.19 -27.54
CA SER A 651 6.83 -13.30 -28.16
C SER A 651 7.28 -11.83 -28.20
N ARG A 652 8.17 -11.46 -27.27
CA ARG A 652 8.76 -10.12 -27.14
C ARG A 652 10.18 -10.05 -27.74
N ASN A 653 10.73 -11.18 -28.23
CA ASN A 653 12.11 -11.30 -28.68
C ASN A 653 13.16 -10.94 -27.62
N PHE A 654 12.91 -11.24 -26.36
CA PHE A 654 13.90 -11.07 -25.29
C PHE A 654 14.98 -12.16 -25.41
N ILE A 655 16.25 -11.81 -25.09
CA ILE A 655 17.37 -12.76 -25.16
C ILE A 655 17.29 -13.79 -24.02
N ALA A 656 16.78 -13.37 -22.87
CA ALA A 656 16.63 -14.20 -21.68
C ALA A 656 15.16 -14.22 -21.20
N PRO A 657 14.72 -15.24 -20.47
CA PRO A 657 13.34 -15.34 -19.98
C PRO A 657 13.09 -14.32 -18.85
N ARG A 658 12.84 -13.07 -19.25
CA ARG A 658 12.59 -11.91 -18.36
C ARG A 658 11.15 -11.40 -18.46
N LEU A 659 10.22 -12.20 -18.98
CA LEU A 659 8.79 -11.88 -19.03
C LEU A 659 8.05 -12.65 -17.93
N ILE A 660 7.47 -11.93 -16.96
CA ILE A 660 6.57 -12.47 -15.96
C ILE A 660 5.19 -12.61 -16.59
N GLY A 661 4.91 -13.77 -17.18
CA GLY A 661 3.63 -14.03 -17.81
C GLY A 661 2.55 -14.37 -16.78
N TYR A 662 1.37 -13.76 -16.90
CA TYR A 662 0.26 -14.02 -15.99
C TYR A 662 -1.11 -13.94 -16.65
N ALA A 663 -2.06 -14.65 -16.03
CA ALA A 663 -3.45 -14.70 -16.45
C ALA A 663 -4.33 -13.70 -15.67
N GLU A 664 -3.97 -13.38 -14.43
CA GLU A 664 -4.66 -12.44 -13.54
C GLU A 664 -3.66 -11.63 -12.74
N SER A 665 -4.01 -10.38 -12.40
CA SER A 665 -3.36 -9.52 -11.41
C SER A 665 -4.43 -8.75 -10.60
N HIS A 666 -4.01 -7.88 -9.69
CA HIS A 666 -4.93 -7.02 -8.91
C HIS A 666 -5.72 -6.03 -9.79
N ASP A 667 -5.24 -5.73 -11.00
CA ASP A 667 -5.82 -4.71 -11.88
C ASP A 667 -6.97 -5.21 -12.74
N GLU A 668 -7.02 -6.52 -13.02
CA GLU A 668 -7.96 -7.08 -13.98
C GLU A 668 -9.05 -7.92 -13.32
N GLU A 669 -10.20 -7.98 -14.00
CA GLU A 669 -11.32 -8.80 -13.57
C GLU A 669 -10.96 -10.30 -13.52
N ARG A 670 -11.39 -10.98 -12.46
CA ARG A 670 -11.17 -12.40 -12.22
C ARG A 670 -11.67 -13.27 -13.36
N LEU A 671 -10.86 -14.24 -13.78
CA LEU A 671 -11.23 -15.24 -14.79
C LEU A 671 -12.45 -16.05 -14.37
N MET A 672 -12.52 -16.46 -13.12
CA MET A 672 -13.65 -17.20 -12.59
C MET A 672 -14.95 -16.37 -12.60
N TYR A 673 -14.88 -15.09 -12.24
CA TYR A 673 -16.03 -14.20 -12.36
C TYR A 673 -16.53 -14.12 -13.82
N LYS A 674 -15.60 -13.92 -14.77
CA LYS A 674 -15.94 -13.90 -16.20
C LYS A 674 -16.54 -15.23 -16.67
N ASN A 675 -16.00 -16.36 -16.23
CA ASN A 675 -16.55 -17.68 -16.55
C ASN A 675 -18.00 -17.82 -16.09
N LEU A 676 -18.31 -17.44 -14.85
CA LEU A 676 -19.65 -17.54 -14.28
C LEU A 676 -20.66 -16.58 -14.93
N GLN A 677 -20.21 -15.39 -15.35
CA GLN A 677 -21.11 -14.39 -15.95
C GLN A 677 -21.31 -14.59 -17.45
N PHE A 678 -20.27 -15.01 -18.17
CA PHE A 678 -20.24 -14.96 -19.63
C PHE A 678 -19.77 -16.27 -20.28
N GLY A 679 -19.55 -17.32 -19.53
CA GLY A 679 -19.02 -18.59 -20.03
C GLY A 679 -19.96 -19.27 -21.04
N GLN A 680 -19.39 -20.12 -21.88
CA GLN A 680 -20.09 -20.84 -22.95
C GLN A 680 -21.06 -21.87 -22.38
N GLN A 681 -22.33 -21.84 -22.81
CA GLN A 681 -23.42 -22.71 -22.38
C GLN A 681 -23.94 -23.68 -23.47
N SER A 682 -23.26 -23.74 -24.63
CA SER A 682 -23.73 -24.55 -25.77
C SER A 682 -23.76 -26.06 -25.51
N ASN A 683 -23.06 -26.56 -24.49
CA ASN A 683 -23.15 -27.90 -24.00
C ASN A 683 -23.74 -27.94 -22.58
N PRO A 684 -25.00 -28.34 -22.37
CA PRO A 684 -25.60 -28.37 -21.02
C PRO A 684 -24.91 -29.32 -20.03
N SER A 685 -24.13 -30.29 -20.53
CA SER A 685 -23.34 -31.19 -19.67
C SER A 685 -22.02 -30.60 -19.25
N HIS A 686 -21.61 -29.44 -19.79
CA HIS A 686 -20.43 -28.69 -19.47
C HIS A 686 -20.70 -27.21 -19.60
N ASP A 687 -21.68 -26.73 -18.83
CA ASP A 687 -22.07 -25.31 -18.74
C ASP A 687 -21.00 -24.55 -17.97
N VAL A 688 -20.27 -23.66 -18.64
CA VAL A 688 -19.15 -22.91 -18.03
C VAL A 688 -19.64 -21.89 -17.00
N GLN A 689 -20.92 -21.52 -17.01
CA GLN A 689 -21.50 -20.67 -15.97
C GLN A 689 -21.90 -21.43 -14.69
N ASP A 690 -21.83 -22.77 -14.69
CA ASP A 690 -21.92 -23.57 -13.46
C ASP A 690 -20.58 -23.51 -12.70
N LEU A 691 -20.63 -23.25 -11.39
CA LEU A 691 -19.43 -23.07 -10.56
C LEU A 691 -18.49 -24.29 -10.61
N ASN A 692 -19.01 -25.51 -10.50
CA ASN A 692 -18.17 -26.70 -10.49
C ASN A 692 -17.50 -26.93 -11.85
N THR A 693 -18.23 -26.65 -12.92
CA THR A 693 -17.70 -26.72 -14.28
C THR A 693 -16.61 -25.66 -14.49
N ALA A 694 -16.85 -24.40 -14.09
CA ALA A 694 -15.86 -23.34 -14.19
C ALA A 694 -14.60 -23.67 -13.40
N LEU A 695 -14.72 -24.12 -12.14
CA LEU A 695 -13.59 -24.56 -11.31
C LEU A 695 -12.80 -25.70 -11.97
N SER A 696 -13.47 -26.67 -12.59
CA SER A 696 -12.81 -27.81 -13.23
C SER A 696 -11.85 -27.43 -14.36
N ARG A 697 -12.01 -26.24 -14.94
CA ARG A 697 -11.18 -25.68 -16.03
C ARG A 697 -9.91 -25.02 -15.54
N MET A 698 -9.83 -24.66 -14.24
CA MET A 698 -8.71 -23.88 -13.68
C MET A 698 -7.44 -24.70 -13.56
N SER A 699 -7.52 -26.04 -13.43
CA SER A 699 -6.34 -26.90 -13.51
C SER A 699 -5.66 -26.83 -14.88
N ALA A 700 -6.45 -26.79 -15.96
CA ALA A 700 -5.95 -26.64 -17.34
C ALA A 700 -5.33 -25.24 -17.56
N LEU A 701 -5.92 -24.19 -16.94
CA LEU A 701 -5.33 -22.84 -16.96
C LEU A 701 -3.92 -22.84 -16.37
N GLY A 702 -3.73 -23.44 -15.17
CA GLY A 702 -2.40 -23.56 -14.57
C GLY A 702 -1.41 -24.27 -15.47
N ALA A 703 -1.84 -25.36 -16.12
CA ALA A 703 -0.98 -26.13 -17.02
C ALA A 703 -0.48 -25.33 -18.24
N VAL A 704 -1.31 -24.43 -18.82
CA VAL A 704 -0.91 -23.64 -20.00
C VAL A 704 -0.33 -22.28 -19.64
N THR A 705 -0.28 -21.91 -18.36
CA THR A 705 0.32 -20.66 -17.90
C THR A 705 1.65 -20.91 -17.19
N LEU A 706 1.61 -21.71 -16.09
CA LEU A 706 2.72 -21.86 -15.16
C LEU A 706 3.88 -22.70 -15.72
N THR A 707 3.64 -23.61 -16.66
CA THR A 707 4.68 -24.49 -17.24
C THR A 707 5.60 -23.77 -18.23
N VAL A 708 5.14 -22.70 -18.87
CA VAL A 708 5.94 -22.01 -19.89
C VAL A 708 7.23 -21.47 -19.26
N PRO A 709 8.43 -21.70 -19.86
CA PRO A 709 9.69 -21.21 -19.34
C PRO A 709 9.71 -19.72 -19.01
N GLY A 710 10.48 -19.36 -17.97
CA GLY A 710 10.55 -18.00 -17.42
C GLY A 710 9.57 -17.74 -16.27
N PRO A 711 9.73 -16.61 -15.54
CA PRO A 711 8.94 -16.29 -14.35
C PRO A 711 7.46 -16.20 -14.65
N LYS A 712 6.63 -16.59 -13.67
CA LYS A 712 5.16 -16.57 -13.74
C LYS A 712 4.58 -15.97 -12.47
N MET A 713 3.37 -15.40 -12.57
CA MET A 713 2.68 -14.82 -11.43
C MET A 713 1.28 -15.41 -11.25
N ILE A 714 0.92 -15.60 -9.98
CA ILE A 714 -0.39 -16.03 -9.51
C ILE A 714 -0.97 -14.89 -8.66
N TRP A 715 -2.13 -14.35 -9.04
CA TRP A 715 -2.86 -13.42 -8.19
C TRP A 715 -3.54 -14.15 -7.02
N HIS A 716 -3.59 -13.54 -5.85
CA HIS A 716 -4.03 -14.19 -4.61
C HIS A 716 -5.38 -14.89 -4.79
N PHE A 717 -5.44 -16.15 -4.28
CA PHE A 717 -6.55 -17.11 -4.38
C PHE A 717 -6.92 -17.57 -5.80
N GLY A 718 -6.17 -17.20 -6.85
CA GLY A 718 -6.34 -17.78 -8.18
C GLY A 718 -6.19 -19.31 -8.16
N ALA A 719 -5.27 -19.84 -7.34
CA ALA A 719 -5.09 -21.28 -7.12
C ALA A 719 -6.26 -21.96 -6.38
N LEU A 720 -7.20 -21.22 -5.83
CA LEU A 720 -8.45 -21.69 -5.23
C LEU A 720 -9.68 -21.38 -6.11
N GLY A 721 -9.48 -20.81 -7.29
CA GLY A 721 -10.56 -20.42 -8.18
C GLY A 721 -11.44 -19.32 -7.60
N MET A 722 -10.82 -18.21 -7.13
CA MET A 722 -11.56 -17.04 -6.61
C MET A 722 -12.51 -16.49 -7.68
N GLU A 723 -13.79 -16.48 -7.37
CA GLU A 723 -14.85 -16.00 -8.27
C GLU A 723 -15.40 -14.61 -7.97
N ASN A 724 -15.01 -14.00 -6.86
CA ASN A 724 -15.46 -12.64 -6.55
C ASN A 724 -14.88 -11.65 -7.57
N SER A 725 -15.74 -10.79 -8.11
CA SER A 725 -15.30 -9.66 -8.96
C SER A 725 -14.31 -8.77 -8.22
N ILE A 726 -13.39 -8.15 -8.94
CA ILE A 726 -12.57 -7.07 -8.38
C ILE A 726 -13.42 -5.85 -7.99
N PHE A 727 -14.65 -5.74 -8.49
CA PHE A 727 -15.63 -4.72 -8.12
C PHE A 727 -16.60 -5.19 -7.01
N THR A 728 -16.23 -6.21 -6.26
CA THR A 728 -16.99 -6.62 -5.08
C THR A 728 -16.83 -5.58 -3.98
N CYS A 729 -17.97 -5.06 -3.50
CA CYS A 729 -18.01 -4.10 -2.40
C CYS A 729 -17.83 -4.81 -1.05
N ASN A 730 -17.56 -4.06 0.00
CA ASN A 730 -17.39 -4.57 1.36
C ASN A 730 -18.61 -5.37 1.87
N ASN A 731 -19.82 -5.02 1.41
CA ASN A 731 -21.07 -5.74 1.73
C ASN A 731 -21.31 -6.99 0.87
N GLY A 732 -20.40 -7.34 -0.04
CA GLY A 732 -20.48 -8.49 -0.94
C GLY A 732 -21.29 -8.28 -2.23
N SER A 733 -21.88 -7.10 -2.45
CA SER A 733 -22.49 -6.75 -3.76
C SER A 733 -21.40 -6.42 -4.79
N VAL A 734 -21.75 -6.34 -6.07
CA VAL A 734 -20.83 -5.94 -7.14
C VAL A 734 -21.32 -4.62 -7.73
N ASN A 735 -20.44 -3.60 -7.72
CA ASN A 735 -20.68 -2.31 -8.35
C ASN A 735 -19.52 -1.94 -9.29
N THR A 736 -19.80 -1.93 -10.59
CA THR A 736 -18.83 -1.57 -11.66
C THR A 736 -19.06 -0.15 -12.19
N ASP A 737 -19.99 0.58 -11.60
CA ASP A 737 -20.40 1.90 -12.07
C ASP A 737 -19.50 2.98 -11.44
N SER A 738 -18.49 3.42 -12.19
CA SER A 738 -17.60 4.51 -11.76
C SER A 738 -18.32 5.87 -11.69
N ASP A 739 -19.50 5.99 -12.36
CA ASP A 739 -20.33 7.20 -12.31
C ASP A 739 -21.37 7.13 -11.17
N ALA A 740 -21.44 5.99 -10.46
CA ALA A 740 -22.27 5.91 -9.26
C ALA A 740 -21.79 6.93 -8.22
N ALA A 741 -22.70 7.41 -7.40
CA ALA A 741 -22.41 8.41 -6.39
C ALA A 741 -21.33 7.97 -5.37
N SER A 742 -21.19 6.65 -5.13
CA SER A 742 -20.13 6.04 -4.31
C SER A 742 -18.87 5.65 -5.11
N GLY A 743 -18.85 5.90 -6.44
CA GLY A 743 -17.88 5.30 -7.33
C GLY A 743 -18.10 3.79 -7.54
N ASP A 744 -17.21 3.14 -8.28
CA ASP A 744 -17.18 1.68 -8.33
C ASP A 744 -16.51 1.12 -7.05
N CYS A 745 -16.68 -0.19 -6.81
CA CYS A 745 -16.11 -0.83 -5.64
C CYS A 745 -14.74 -1.48 -5.91
N LYS A 746 -14.01 -1.05 -6.96
CA LYS A 746 -12.71 -1.66 -7.29
C LYS A 746 -11.72 -1.56 -6.13
N LEU A 747 -11.66 -0.42 -5.48
CA LEU A 747 -10.74 -0.14 -4.39
C LEU A 747 -11.26 -0.53 -2.99
N ASP A 748 -12.52 -0.93 -2.87
CA ASP A 748 -13.10 -1.35 -1.59
C ASP A 748 -12.37 -2.58 -1.02
N THR A 749 -12.38 -2.68 0.30
CA THR A 749 -11.95 -3.89 1.03
C THR A 749 -12.84 -5.08 0.65
N LYS A 750 -12.24 -6.22 0.38
CA LYS A 750 -12.95 -7.40 -0.12
C LYS A 750 -13.34 -8.35 1.02
N PRO A 751 -14.54 -9.00 0.95
CA PRO A 751 -14.87 -10.11 1.83
C PRO A 751 -13.96 -11.31 1.54
N GLN A 752 -13.70 -12.13 2.57
CA GLN A 752 -12.71 -13.21 2.55
C GLN A 752 -13.36 -14.60 2.73
N PRO A 753 -14.16 -15.07 1.75
CA PRO A 753 -14.88 -16.34 1.85
C PRO A 753 -13.95 -17.56 1.83
N GLN A 754 -12.73 -17.44 1.33
CA GLN A 754 -11.77 -18.54 1.17
C GLN A 754 -11.37 -19.18 2.50
N TRP A 755 -11.29 -18.40 3.58
CA TRP A 755 -10.98 -18.91 4.91
C TRP A 755 -12.23 -19.25 5.70
N SER A 756 -13.24 -18.38 5.71
CA SER A 756 -14.51 -18.60 6.44
C SER A 756 -15.27 -19.84 5.96
N ASN A 757 -15.21 -20.14 4.66
CA ASN A 757 -15.84 -21.30 4.04
C ASN A 757 -14.88 -22.49 3.88
N ASN A 758 -13.65 -22.39 4.38
CA ASN A 758 -12.62 -23.44 4.33
C ASN A 758 -12.46 -24.05 2.90
N TRP A 759 -12.14 -23.19 1.93
CA TRP A 759 -12.04 -23.60 0.51
C TRP A 759 -11.00 -24.67 0.24
N LEU A 760 -9.96 -24.79 1.07
CA LEU A 760 -9.01 -25.90 0.99
C LEU A 760 -9.62 -27.28 1.29
N ALA A 761 -10.80 -27.34 1.92
CA ALA A 761 -11.55 -28.58 2.12
C ALA A 761 -12.58 -28.85 1.01
N ASP A 762 -12.87 -27.87 0.13
CA ASP A 762 -13.72 -28.09 -1.04
C ASP A 762 -12.98 -28.94 -2.09
N THR A 763 -13.64 -29.99 -2.57
CA THR A 763 -13.00 -30.98 -3.47
C THR A 763 -12.48 -30.39 -4.78
N ASN A 764 -13.23 -29.45 -5.39
CA ASN A 764 -12.86 -28.86 -6.68
C ASN A 764 -11.75 -27.82 -6.50
N ARG A 765 -11.83 -26.99 -5.47
CA ARG A 765 -10.84 -25.95 -5.18
C ARG A 765 -9.52 -26.56 -4.70
N ASN A 766 -9.60 -27.58 -3.83
CA ASN A 766 -8.43 -28.34 -3.38
C ASN A 766 -7.73 -29.04 -4.56
N LYS A 767 -8.53 -29.53 -5.54
CA LYS A 767 -7.94 -30.11 -6.76
C LYS A 767 -7.16 -29.07 -7.55
N ILE A 768 -7.68 -27.87 -7.77
CA ILE A 768 -6.96 -26.80 -8.47
C ILE A 768 -5.66 -26.49 -7.74
N TYR A 769 -5.73 -26.27 -6.43
CA TYR A 769 -4.60 -25.97 -5.58
C TYR A 769 -3.50 -27.04 -5.68
N ASN A 770 -3.84 -28.33 -5.56
CA ASN A 770 -2.87 -29.42 -5.65
C ASN A 770 -2.32 -29.60 -7.07
N ASP A 771 -3.12 -29.43 -8.12
CA ASP A 771 -2.63 -29.48 -9.51
C ASP A 771 -1.62 -28.34 -9.77
N TRP A 772 -1.92 -27.11 -9.33
CA TRP A 772 -0.98 -26.00 -9.48
C TRP A 772 0.27 -26.19 -8.62
N ALA A 773 0.12 -26.69 -7.40
CA ALA A 773 1.26 -27.06 -6.54
C ALA A 773 2.17 -28.08 -7.21
N ARG A 774 1.60 -29.11 -7.87
CA ARG A 774 2.38 -30.09 -8.63
C ARG A 774 3.08 -29.48 -9.84
N ILE A 775 2.39 -28.63 -10.58
CA ILE A 775 2.96 -27.90 -11.73
C ILE A 775 4.11 -26.99 -11.28
N ASN A 776 3.93 -26.25 -10.20
CA ASN A 776 4.96 -25.36 -9.65
C ASN A 776 6.21 -26.16 -9.22
N LEU A 777 6.00 -27.29 -8.53
CA LEU A 777 7.10 -28.18 -8.14
C LEU A 777 7.88 -28.70 -9.36
N LEU A 778 7.17 -29.14 -10.40
CA LEU A 778 7.81 -29.60 -11.64
C LEU A 778 8.61 -28.48 -12.29
N LYS A 779 8.04 -27.27 -12.35
CA LYS A 779 8.71 -26.12 -12.96
C LYS A 779 9.98 -25.70 -12.24
N THR A 780 10.00 -25.77 -10.92
CA THR A 780 11.15 -25.31 -10.12
C THR A 780 12.23 -26.37 -9.96
N GLU A 781 11.88 -27.66 -10.08
CA GLU A 781 12.82 -28.76 -9.80
C GLU A 781 13.35 -29.47 -11.08
N GLU A 782 12.63 -29.39 -12.20
CA GLU A 782 13.00 -30.11 -13.43
C GLU A 782 13.58 -29.13 -14.46
N ALA A 783 14.86 -29.27 -14.75
CA ALA A 783 15.63 -28.35 -15.60
C ALA A 783 15.03 -28.13 -17.01
N VAL A 784 14.24 -29.08 -17.54
CA VAL A 784 13.58 -28.91 -18.85
C VAL A 784 12.71 -27.64 -18.92
N PHE A 785 12.15 -27.17 -17.80
CA PHE A 785 11.31 -25.97 -17.77
C PHE A 785 12.11 -24.66 -17.83
N GLU A 786 13.45 -24.73 -17.83
CA GLU A 786 14.33 -23.60 -18.18
C GLU A 786 14.69 -23.58 -19.68
N GLY A 787 14.29 -24.63 -20.43
CA GLY A 787 14.67 -24.83 -21.82
C GLY A 787 13.87 -24.06 -22.85
N ASN A 788 13.89 -24.54 -24.09
CA ASN A 788 13.13 -23.97 -25.20
C ASN A 788 11.66 -24.40 -25.13
N TYR A 789 10.78 -23.62 -25.78
CA TYR A 789 9.37 -23.95 -25.84
C TYR A 789 8.72 -23.52 -27.15
N SER A 790 7.57 -24.12 -27.48
CA SER A 790 6.66 -23.63 -28.52
C SER A 790 5.22 -23.71 -28.03
N ILE A 791 4.44 -22.71 -28.35
CA ILE A 791 3.03 -22.59 -27.98
C ILE A 791 2.20 -22.55 -29.27
N ASP A 792 1.37 -23.58 -29.47
CA ASP A 792 0.36 -23.63 -30.53
C ASP A 792 -0.99 -23.28 -29.89
N SER A 793 -1.45 -22.05 -30.10
CA SER A 793 -2.64 -21.46 -29.49
C SER A 793 -3.45 -20.64 -30.50
N GLY A 794 -4.43 -19.84 -30.06
CA GLY A 794 -5.40 -19.18 -30.94
C GLY A 794 -6.59 -20.06 -31.30
N ASN A 795 -6.78 -21.16 -30.56
CA ASN A 795 -7.91 -22.09 -30.64
C ASN A 795 -8.21 -22.61 -29.22
N LEU A 796 -9.28 -23.41 -29.05
CA LEU A 796 -9.71 -23.93 -27.75
C LEU A 796 -8.91 -25.15 -27.26
N THR A 797 -7.96 -25.63 -28.06
CA THR A 797 -7.12 -26.79 -27.72
C THR A 797 -5.62 -26.45 -27.77
N PRO A 798 -5.14 -25.47 -26.95
CA PRO A 798 -3.74 -25.10 -26.95
C PRO A 798 -2.84 -26.27 -26.62
N LYS A 799 -1.67 -26.28 -27.28
CA LYS A 799 -0.60 -27.26 -27.06
C LYS A 799 0.70 -26.54 -26.74
N ILE A 800 1.45 -27.06 -25.78
CA ILE A 800 2.77 -26.53 -25.44
C ILE A 800 3.75 -27.67 -25.54
N TYR A 801 4.86 -27.42 -26.19
CA TYR A 801 6.01 -28.35 -26.24
C TYR A 801 7.20 -27.61 -25.61
N ILE A 802 7.85 -28.26 -24.62
CA ILE A 802 9.02 -27.74 -23.90
C ILE A 802 10.15 -28.75 -24.06
N TRP A 803 11.38 -28.29 -24.38
CA TRP A 803 12.52 -29.17 -24.54
C TRP A 803 13.83 -28.50 -24.18
N ASP A 804 14.78 -29.33 -23.75
CA ASP A 804 16.18 -28.94 -23.56
C ASP A 804 17.11 -30.02 -24.13
N ASP A 805 17.75 -29.71 -25.24
CA ASP A 805 18.67 -30.63 -25.91
C ASP A 805 20.03 -30.75 -25.21
N THR A 806 20.33 -29.92 -24.24
CA THR A 806 21.56 -30.01 -23.44
C THR A 806 21.48 -31.11 -22.38
N LEU A 807 20.25 -31.48 -21.97
CA LEU A 807 20.02 -32.53 -20.98
C LEU A 807 20.29 -33.97 -21.54
N LEU A 808 20.66 -34.85 -20.65
CA LEU A 808 20.95 -36.25 -21.02
C LEU A 808 19.66 -37.00 -21.39
N SER A 809 19.80 -38.07 -22.18
CA SER A 809 18.65 -38.92 -22.56
C SER A 809 18.05 -39.71 -21.38
N SER A 810 18.74 -39.77 -20.24
CA SER A 810 18.25 -40.31 -18.97
C SER A 810 17.41 -39.32 -18.15
N GLU A 811 17.44 -38.05 -18.50
CA GLU A 811 16.75 -36.95 -17.80
C GLU A 811 15.43 -36.59 -18.48
N LEU A 812 14.56 -35.86 -17.77
CA LEU A 812 13.36 -35.28 -18.33
C LEU A 812 13.78 -34.11 -19.22
N LYS A 813 13.76 -34.30 -20.52
CA LYS A 813 14.22 -33.30 -21.51
C LYS A 813 13.17 -32.88 -22.53
N ASN A 814 11.99 -33.49 -22.52
CA ASN A 814 10.89 -33.18 -23.41
C ASN A 814 9.55 -33.26 -22.65
N VAL A 815 8.73 -32.25 -22.74
CA VAL A 815 7.40 -32.19 -22.13
C VAL A 815 6.39 -31.76 -23.19
N VAL A 816 5.28 -32.51 -23.29
CA VAL A 816 4.14 -32.19 -24.16
C VAL A 816 2.91 -31.96 -23.31
N ILE A 817 2.29 -30.77 -23.44
CA ILE A 817 1.07 -30.34 -22.72
C ILE A 817 -0.04 -30.16 -23.73
N LEU A 818 -1.20 -30.77 -23.43
CA LEU A 818 -2.42 -30.67 -24.22
C LEU A 818 -3.53 -30.19 -23.29
N ALA A 819 -4.21 -29.10 -23.62
CA ALA A 819 -5.36 -28.62 -22.85
C ALA A 819 -6.58 -28.50 -23.74
N ASN A 820 -7.77 -28.69 -23.16
CA ASN A 820 -9.03 -28.57 -23.87
C ASN A 820 -9.96 -27.57 -23.15
N PHE A 821 -10.09 -26.37 -23.71
CA PHE A 821 -11.01 -25.35 -23.26
C PHE A 821 -12.33 -25.31 -24.07
N ASP A 822 -12.55 -26.23 -25.03
CA ASP A 822 -13.84 -26.47 -25.63
C ASP A 822 -14.83 -27.03 -24.57
N VAL A 823 -16.11 -26.85 -24.79
CA VAL A 823 -17.17 -27.42 -23.91
C VAL A 823 -17.46 -28.88 -24.26
N ASN A 824 -16.81 -29.44 -25.28
CA ASN A 824 -16.88 -30.85 -25.68
C ASN A 824 -15.51 -31.51 -25.59
N SER A 825 -15.49 -32.83 -25.41
CA SER A 825 -14.25 -33.60 -25.50
C SER A 825 -13.64 -33.46 -26.90
N GLN A 826 -12.31 -33.28 -26.96
CA GLN A 826 -11.58 -33.09 -28.21
C GLN A 826 -10.51 -34.15 -28.38
N ASN A 827 -10.32 -34.60 -29.64
CA ASN A 827 -9.22 -35.49 -30.03
C ASN A 827 -8.07 -34.59 -30.54
N ILE A 828 -7.07 -34.38 -29.71
CA ILE A 828 -5.97 -33.45 -29.99
C ILE A 828 -4.78 -34.23 -30.55
N ILE A 829 -4.24 -33.84 -31.70
CA ILE A 829 -2.99 -34.42 -32.24
C ILE A 829 -1.82 -33.80 -31.46
N PRO A 830 -1.06 -34.62 -30.68
CA PRO A 830 -0.08 -34.10 -29.72
C PRO A 830 1.22 -33.67 -30.40
N ASN A 831 1.53 -34.21 -31.58
CA ASN A 831 2.81 -33.99 -32.28
C ASN A 831 4.03 -34.31 -31.40
N PHE A 832 4.02 -35.48 -30.73
CA PHE A 832 5.21 -35.93 -29.97
C PHE A 832 6.45 -35.89 -30.85
N PRO A 833 7.65 -35.48 -30.33
CA PRO A 833 8.86 -35.37 -31.15
C PRO A 833 9.36 -36.76 -31.62
N TYR A 834 8.99 -37.86 -30.93
CA TYR A 834 9.33 -39.25 -31.30
C TYR A 834 8.38 -40.24 -30.64
N THR A 835 8.41 -41.47 -31.15
CA THR A 835 7.66 -42.61 -30.59
C THR A 835 8.38 -43.19 -29.36
N GLY A 836 7.63 -43.89 -28.50
CA GLY A 836 8.15 -44.50 -27.28
C GLY A 836 7.21 -44.29 -26.06
N ILE A 837 7.73 -44.60 -24.87
CA ILE A 837 6.98 -44.44 -23.63
C ILE A 837 7.04 -43.00 -23.17
N TRP A 838 5.88 -42.41 -22.87
CA TRP A 838 5.72 -41.10 -22.30
C TRP A 838 4.95 -41.17 -20.97
N TYR A 839 5.46 -40.53 -19.95
CA TYR A 839 4.97 -40.58 -18.58
C TYR A 839 4.04 -39.42 -18.27
N ASP A 840 2.97 -39.70 -17.55
CA ASP A 840 2.05 -38.66 -17.04
C ASP A 840 2.75 -37.92 -15.87
N LEU A 841 3.14 -36.66 -16.09
CA LEU A 841 3.86 -35.87 -15.08
C LEU A 841 2.96 -35.41 -13.93
N MET A 842 1.65 -35.51 -14.09
CA MET A 842 0.71 -35.20 -13.00
C MET A 842 0.54 -36.39 -12.05
N ASP A 843 1.00 -37.61 -12.42
CA ASP A 843 1.07 -38.77 -11.52
C ASP A 843 2.31 -38.67 -10.60
N PRO A 844 2.15 -38.32 -9.30
CA PRO A 844 3.28 -38.18 -8.37
C PRO A 844 3.98 -39.54 -8.10
N THR A 845 3.37 -40.67 -8.47
CA THR A 845 3.97 -41.99 -8.31
C THR A 845 4.90 -42.34 -9.49
N GLY A 846 4.79 -41.61 -10.60
CA GLY A 846 5.57 -41.84 -11.82
C GLY A 846 5.31 -43.20 -12.51
N THR A 847 4.19 -43.86 -12.21
CA THR A 847 3.82 -45.19 -12.75
C THR A 847 2.92 -45.10 -13.97
N THR A 848 2.16 -44.02 -14.13
CA THR A 848 1.27 -43.85 -15.27
C THR A 848 2.02 -43.42 -16.52
N SER A 849 1.84 -44.16 -17.60
CA SER A 849 2.50 -43.87 -18.88
C SER A 849 1.63 -44.31 -20.08
N ILE A 850 1.95 -43.74 -21.25
CA ILE A 850 1.40 -44.16 -22.53
C ILE A 850 2.54 -44.59 -23.49
N ASN A 851 2.27 -45.54 -24.35
CA ASN A 851 3.21 -45.94 -25.40
C ASN A 851 2.77 -45.34 -26.75
N ILE A 852 3.52 -44.36 -27.22
CA ILE A 852 3.29 -43.65 -28.47
C ILE A 852 3.95 -44.48 -29.60
N THR A 853 3.14 -45.07 -30.47
CA THR A 853 3.57 -45.82 -31.64
C THR A 853 3.53 -45.00 -32.92
N ASP A 854 2.73 -43.92 -32.95
CA ASP A 854 2.67 -42.91 -33.99
C ASP A 854 2.48 -41.52 -33.35
N THR A 855 3.41 -40.63 -33.65
CA THR A 855 3.46 -39.31 -33.04
C THR A 855 2.25 -38.40 -33.35
N SER A 856 1.50 -38.74 -34.39
CA SER A 856 0.30 -38.06 -34.88
C SER A 856 -1.00 -38.67 -34.36
N THR A 857 -0.95 -39.73 -33.58
CA THR A 857 -2.17 -40.35 -33.02
C THR A 857 -2.89 -39.41 -32.08
N PRO A 858 -4.17 -39.09 -32.36
CA PRO A 858 -4.89 -38.20 -31.50
C PRO A 858 -5.13 -38.74 -30.07
N ILE A 859 -4.99 -37.82 -29.08
CA ILE A 859 -5.30 -38.13 -27.69
C ILE A 859 -6.62 -37.44 -27.31
N ASN A 860 -7.53 -38.20 -26.75
CA ASN A 860 -8.77 -37.65 -26.23
C ASN A 860 -8.53 -36.84 -24.93
N VAL A 861 -8.93 -35.58 -24.94
CA VAL A 861 -8.90 -34.70 -23.76
C VAL A 861 -10.34 -34.22 -23.47
N VAL A 862 -10.81 -34.52 -22.29
CA VAL A 862 -12.18 -34.15 -21.85
C VAL A 862 -12.28 -32.62 -21.74
N ALA A 863 -13.49 -32.08 -21.92
CA ALA A 863 -13.77 -30.67 -21.76
C ALA A 863 -13.23 -30.12 -20.42
N GLY A 864 -12.54 -28.99 -20.47
CA GLY A 864 -11.97 -28.33 -19.29
C GLY A 864 -10.75 -29.03 -18.67
N GLN A 865 -10.22 -30.10 -19.27
CA GLN A 865 -9.10 -30.88 -18.73
C GLN A 865 -7.82 -30.69 -19.55
N PHE A 866 -6.72 -31.19 -19.00
CA PHE A 866 -5.41 -31.20 -19.67
C PHE A 866 -4.69 -32.55 -19.51
N LYS A 867 -3.63 -32.72 -20.25
CA LYS A 867 -2.66 -33.81 -20.14
C LYS A 867 -1.26 -33.23 -20.24
N MET A 868 -0.32 -33.75 -19.43
CA MET A 868 1.08 -33.35 -19.42
C MET A 868 1.97 -34.60 -19.44
N TYR A 869 2.71 -34.79 -20.53
CA TYR A 869 3.53 -35.96 -20.74
C TYR A 869 4.99 -35.59 -20.84
N GLY A 870 5.85 -36.34 -20.12
CA GLY A 870 7.30 -36.25 -20.18
C GLY A 870 7.92 -37.49 -20.81
N ASN A 871 9.06 -37.33 -21.49
CA ASN A 871 9.83 -38.50 -22.03
C ASN A 871 10.43 -39.37 -20.91
N LYS A 872 10.47 -38.87 -19.71
CA LYS A 872 10.84 -39.60 -18.48
C LYS A 872 9.82 -39.18 -17.40
N ASN A 873 9.66 -40.02 -16.37
CA ASN A 873 9.01 -39.61 -15.17
C ASN A 873 9.84 -38.52 -14.45
N SER A 874 9.15 -37.63 -13.72
CA SER A 874 9.80 -36.63 -12.88
C SER A 874 10.71 -37.32 -11.85
N GLN A 875 11.90 -36.78 -11.63
CA GLN A 875 12.81 -37.24 -10.56
C GLN A 875 12.29 -36.76 -9.18
N THR A 876 11.47 -35.72 -9.14
CA THR A 876 10.76 -35.27 -7.94
C THR A 876 9.57 -36.19 -7.64
N LEU A 877 9.88 -37.41 -7.21
CA LEU A 877 8.88 -38.31 -6.66
C LEU A 877 8.46 -37.76 -5.28
N SER A 878 7.34 -37.04 -5.21
CA SER A 878 6.74 -36.71 -3.93
C SER A 878 6.19 -37.98 -3.30
N THR A 879 6.90 -38.54 -2.33
CA THR A 879 6.38 -39.61 -1.47
C THR A 879 5.47 -39.05 -0.35
N ASN A 880 5.18 -37.74 -0.37
CA ASN A 880 4.37 -37.11 0.65
C ASN A 880 2.92 -37.04 0.21
N ASN A 881 2.09 -37.93 0.77
CA ASN A 881 0.69 -37.56 1.03
C ASN A 881 0.72 -36.35 1.95
N TYR A 882 0.61 -35.13 1.37
CA TYR A 882 0.37 -33.91 2.16
C TYR A 882 -1.05 -33.98 2.75
N SER A 883 -1.18 -34.66 3.88
CA SER A 883 -2.19 -34.27 4.83
C SER A 883 -1.76 -32.90 5.37
N LEU A 884 -2.68 -31.97 5.51
CA LEU A 884 -2.54 -30.63 6.14
C LEU A 884 -2.12 -30.72 7.63
N GLU A 885 -1.28 -31.67 8.00
CA GLU A 885 -0.70 -31.76 9.34
C GLU A 885 0.60 -30.95 9.36
N SER A 886 0.59 -29.87 10.09
CA SER A 886 1.74 -29.03 10.38
C SER A 886 3.01 -29.84 10.59
N LYS A 887 4.11 -29.42 9.96
CA LYS A 887 5.45 -30.05 10.10
C LYS A 887 5.81 -30.23 11.58
N LEU A 888 6.42 -31.38 11.92
CA LEU A 888 6.95 -31.56 13.28
C LEU A 888 8.07 -30.57 13.53
N THR A 889 7.87 -29.64 14.45
CA THR A 889 8.89 -28.67 14.84
C THR A 889 9.27 -28.86 16.31
N LEU A 890 10.55 -28.65 16.58
CA LEU A 890 11.14 -28.71 17.94
C LEU A 890 11.58 -27.30 18.34
N PHE A 891 11.23 -26.86 19.53
CA PHE A 891 11.63 -25.54 20.03
C PHE A 891 12.06 -25.59 21.51
N PRO A 892 13.21 -25.00 21.87
CA PRO A 892 14.24 -24.46 21.01
C PRO A 892 15.03 -25.55 20.27
N ASN A 893 15.50 -25.26 19.06
CA ASN A 893 16.42 -26.12 18.31
C ASN A 893 17.35 -25.22 17.46
N PRO A 894 18.65 -25.09 17.83
CA PRO A 894 19.42 -25.88 18.84
C PRO A 894 18.97 -25.64 20.29
N THR A 895 19.25 -26.66 21.14
CA THR A 895 18.91 -26.63 22.57
C THR A 895 20.03 -27.14 23.46
N LYS A 896 20.03 -26.71 24.75
CA LYS A 896 20.98 -27.19 25.76
C LYS A 896 20.41 -28.34 26.61
N ASN A 897 19.21 -28.20 27.13
CA ASN A 897 18.70 -29.12 28.14
C ASN A 897 17.38 -29.79 27.78
N SER A 898 16.52 -29.09 27.03
CA SER A 898 15.19 -29.63 26.72
C SER A 898 14.61 -28.93 25.48
N PHE A 899 13.59 -29.54 24.89
CA PHE A 899 12.83 -28.99 23.77
C PHE A 899 11.35 -29.32 23.91
N THR A 900 10.49 -28.56 23.25
CA THR A 900 9.07 -28.84 23.12
C THR A 900 8.72 -29.27 21.70
N ILE A 901 7.53 -29.83 21.49
CA ILE A 901 7.02 -30.27 20.18
C ILE A 901 5.71 -29.55 19.89
N ASN A 902 5.55 -29.12 18.66
CA ASN A 902 4.36 -28.41 18.19
C ASN A 902 3.11 -29.30 17.97
N LYS A 903 3.20 -30.61 18.26
CA LYS A 903 2.13 -31.62 18.06
C LYS A 903 1.86 -32.44 19.30
N ALA A 904 0.65 -33.02 19.38
CA ALA A 904 0.36 -34.09 20.32
C ALA A 904 0.88 -35.43 19.77
N ILE A 905 1.62 -36.20 20.60
CA ILE A 905 2.26 -37.45 20.17
C ILE A 905 2.02 -38.55 21.22
N SER A 906 2.11 -39.81 20.81
CA SER A 906 2.03 -40.98 21.66
C SER A 906 3.38 -41.63 21.91
N LYS A 907 4.37 -41.32 21.04
CA LYS A 907 5.72 -41.88 21.14
C LYS A 907 6.74 -40.90 20.59
N LEU A 908 7.91 -40.85 21.28
CA LEU A 908 9.09 -40.09 20.86
C LEU A 908 10.32 -40.97 20.95
N GLU A 909 11.08 -41.05 19.89
CA GLU A 909 12.35 -41.79 19.81
C GLU A 909 13.47 -40.86 19.40
N VAL A 910 14.63 -40.94 20.08
CA VAL A 910 15.83 -40.14 19.79
C VAL A 910 16.90 -41.10 19.28
N TYR A 911 17.40 -40.81 18.09
CA TYR A 911 18.48 -41.59 17.44
C TYR A 911 19.72 -40.70 17.31
N ASP A 912 20.89 -41.29 17.39
CA ASP A 912 22.12 -40.62 16.97
C ASP A 912 22.27 -40.61 15.40
N VAL A 913 23.30 -39.96 14.91
CA VAL A 913 23.55 -39.85 13.45
C VAL A 913 23.89 -41.19 12.79
N SER A 914 24.22 -42.21 13.55
CA SER A 914 24.45 -43.58 13.03
C SER A 914 23.14 -44.40 12.93
N GLY A 915 22.01 -43.86 13.38
CA GLY A 915 20.70 -44.51 13.45
C GLY A 915 20.53 -45.42 14.68
N LYS A 916 21.41 -45.30 15.70
CA LYS A 916 21.27 -46.02 16.96
C LYS A 916 20.24 -45.32 17.85
N LEU A 917 19.27 -46.08 18.33
CA LEU A 917 18.28 -45.57 19.31
C LEU A 917 18.96 -45.23 20.64
N ILE A 918 18.84 -44.00 21.07
CA ILE A 918 19.44 -43.49 22.31
C ILE A 918 18.39 -43.37 23.45
N LYS A 919 17.16 -42.86 23.09
CA LYS A 919 16.11 -42.67 24.08
C LYS A 919 14.76 -42.93 23.42
N ALA A 920 13.83 -43.54 24.15
CA ALA A 920 12.46 -43.74 23.71
C ALA A 920 11.49 -43.39 24.85
N LEU A 921 10.45 -42.64 24.54
CA LEU A 921 9.40 -42.23 25.47
C LEU A 921 8.04 -42.60 24.84
N SER A 922 7.13 -43.12 25.66
CA SER A 922 5.77 -43.46 25.22
C SER A 922 4.78 -42.90 26.25
N GLY A 923 3.71 -42.29 25.81
CA GLY A 923 2.73 -41.64 26.66
C GLY A 923 1.75 -40.79 25.86
N ASP A 924 0.86 -40.08 26.55
CA ASP A 924 -0.07 -39.11 25.94
C ASP A 924 0.51 -37.71 26.08
N PHE A 925 1.43 -37.33 25.21
CA PHE A 925 2.14 -36.06 25.25
C PHE A 925 1.36 -35.01 24.47
N LYS A 926 1.12 -33.86 25.10
CA LYS A 926 0.37 -32.73 24.47
C LYS A 926 1.30 -31.82 23.69
N LYS A 927 0.73 -31.06 22.77
CA LYS A 927 1.44 -29.95 22.11
C LYS A 927 2.05 -29.03 23.16
N GLY A 928 3.35 -28.70 23.00
CA GLY A 928 4.09 -27.81 23.91
C GLY A 928 4.67 -28.51 25.12
N GLU A 929 4.54 -29.85 25.26
CA GLU A 929 5.14 -30.59 26.35
C GLU A 929 6.67 -30.62 26.23
N ASN A 930 7.35 -30.50 27.39
CA ASN A 930 8.81 -30.35 27.45
C ASN A 930 9.52 -31.70 27.61
N PHE A 931 10.45 -32.00 26.70
CA PHE A 931 11.27 -33.21 26.69
C PHE A 931 12.69 -32.91 27.15
N ASN A 932 13.09 -33.42 28.28
CA ASN A 932 14.43 -33.26 28.83
C ASN A 932 15.46 -34.20 28.13
N ILE A 933 16.60 -33.62 27.76
CA ILE A 933 17.73 -34.26 27.07
C ILE A 933 19.08 -33.90 27.73
N GLU A 934 19.09 -33.48 28.97
CA GLU A 934 20.33 -33.14 29.70
C GLU A 934 21.33 -34.30 29.72
N ASP A 935 20.83 -35.53 29.72
CA ASP A 935 21.59 -36.77 29.70
C ASP A 935 22.28 -37.09 28.37
N LEU A 936 21.99 -36.32 27.27
CA LEU A 936 22.61 -36.53 25.99
C LEU A 936 23.89 -35.71 25.81
N SER A 937 24.86 -36.23 25.06
CA SER A 937 26.07 -35.47 24.70
C SER A 937 25.74 -34.39 23.66
N ASN A 938 26.59 -33.35 23.59
CA ASN A 938 26.46 -32.33 22.53
C ASN A 938 26.63 -32.99 21.13
N GLY A 939 25.73 -32.62 20.21
CA GLY A 939 25.74 -33.24 18.88
C GLY A 939 24.39 -33.16 18.18
N MET A 940 24.31 -33.77 17.01
CA MET A 940 23.12 -33.89 16.20
C MET A 940 22.39 -35.22 16.50
N TYR A 941 21.07 -35.13 16.65
CA TYR A 941 20.17 -36.25 16.86
C TYR A 941 19.02 -36.25 15.86
N ILE A 942 18.41 -37.35 15.61
CA ILE A 942 17.20 -37.54 14.82
C ILE A 942 16.06 -37.86 15.80
N ILE A 943 15.04 -37.03 15.81
CA ILE A 943 13.82 -37.22 16.61
C ILE A 943 12.77 -37.84 15.70
N LYS A 944 12.28 -39.03 16.06
CA LYS A 944 11.13 -39.65 15.42
C LYS A 944 9.97 -39.68 16.39
N THR A 945 8.81 -39.25 15.94
CA THR A 945 7.58 -39.24 16.75
C THR A 945 6.48 -40.04 16.08
N GLU A 946 5.52 -40.52 16.88
CA GLU A 946 4.32 -41.21 16.42
C GLU A 946 3.10 -40.65 17.17
N ASN A 947 2.02 -40.36 16.45
CA ASN A 947 0.76 -39.92 17.06
C ASN A 947 -0.14 -41.10 17.40
N LYS A 948 -1.31 -40.84 18.04
CA LYS A 948 -2.28 -41.90 18.43
C LYS A 948 -2.89 -42.68 17.25
N LEU A 949 -2.75 -42.16 16.05
CA LEU A 949 -3.25 -42.79 14.82
C LEU A 949 -2.17 -43.63 14.11
N GLY A 950 -0.95 -43.73 14.70
CA GLY A 950 0.16 -44.45 14.12
C GLY A 950 0.97 -43.68 13.05
N THR A 951 0.63 -42.43 12.81
CA THR A 951 1.37 -41.57 11.87
C THR A 951 2.71 -41.18 12.48
N THR A 952 3.81 -41.36 11.74
CA THR A 952 5.16 -41.01 12.19
C THR A 952 5.69 -39.77 11.50
N ALA A 953 6.44 -38.97 12.22
CA ALA A 953 7.17 -37.82 11.69
C ALA A 953 8.62 -37.84 12.23
N THR A 954 9.55 -37.30 11.42
CA THR A 954 10.98 -37.28 11.79
C THR A 954 11.53 -35.87 11.58
N THR A 955 12.35 -35.39 12.52
CA THR A 955 13.03 -34.09 12.44
C THR A 955 14.40 -34.12 13.09
N LYS A 956 15.24 -33.14 12.83
CA LYS A 956 16.60 -33.00 13.37
C LYS A 956 16.59 -32.17 14.66
N LEU A 957 17.37 -32.62 15.64
CA LEU A 957 17.65 -31.90 16.88
C LEU A 957 19.15 -31.62 17.00
N ILE A 958 19.53 -30.42 17.36
CA ILE A 958 20.92 -30.04 17.66
C ILE A 958 21.02 -29.77 19.18
N LYS A 959 21.84 -30.52 19.88
CA LYS A 959 22.18 -30.33 21.28
C LYS A 959 23.50 -29.57 21.40
N LEU A 960 23.49 -28.46 22.14
CA LEU A 960 24.64 -27.58 22.41
C LEU A 960 25.30 -27.93 23.72
#